data_59f476d07c62ff3407f53fb321493e3d
#
_entry.id   59f476d07c62ff3407f53fb321493e3d
#
_cell.length_a   1.000
_cell.length_b   1.000
_cell.length_c   1.000
_cell.angle_alpha   90.00
_cell.angle_beta   90.00
_cell.angle_gamma   90.00
#
_symmetry.space_group_name_H-M   'P 1'
#
loop_
_entity.id
_entity.type
_entity.pdbx_description
1 polymer ?
#
loop_
_entity_poly.entity_id
_entity_poly.type
_entity_poly.pdbx_seq_one_letter_code
_entity_poly.pdbx_strand_id
1 'polypeptide(L)'
;MKDRIKVTENLFEEFPEVTAAEWKAEIAKDLNGGDIEKLDWKPYEGFTVSPFYTEGDLNGIGYLTEQIPGEFPYARGNETKGNDWKINEYITSGSVKEANRLALHSLRMGAESLTFVCEAGHGRISGVPVQSARDMSLLLKDIPLEEVPVHFKCGFGASGILSLLIIEAGSRGIDKKKLGGSVDADPLKALALGGSFPVGERRAFEEIGSMISYLNKNMPSYGALDVSGHHFHDSGASATEELAFTLASGVEYMDRLTKMDLTADRITPHMRFSFSIGSNYFIEIAKLRAARLLWAYVVEEYGARNESSKKMRIDTRTSSWNKTVFDPYVNMLRGTVEAMAAAIGGSESLNVLPLDSTFERPGEFSLRMARNTQLILKHESCLDRVTDPSGGSYYIERLTDSLADSAWGLFKAVEGMGGLAEALKTGFVQDQILKTRNERDSDIASGKSILLGTNQYPNPGEKGPKKIDGGVSEKPLRISGETAHRANAGTADFMAELIAYMTRKKSLLGDVLPEKAVRPEFVITPLRPYRGAEPFEELRLAALKFRKEAGVTPAVFLLPVGNPSMRNARAAFAANFFGCAGFRISDNPGFDSARDGVKAALKSGSKIIVICSSYREYPELAPGICGMLREKDPDIRILIAGNPGEHIEALKASGIDDFIHARSNALRILRKYQELSGIRKQGEED
;
A
#
# COMPACT_ATOMS: atom_id res chain seq x y z
N MET A 1 -38.18 18.78 -33.36
CA MET A 1 -38.61 17.38 -33.38
C MET A 1 -38.50 16.82 -31.99
N LYS A 2 -39.61 16.85 -31.24
CA LYS A 2 -39.71 16.28 -29.90
C LYS A 2 -40.83 15.26 -29.94
N ASP A 3 -40.63 14.17 -30.63
CA ASP A 3 -41.49 13.01 -30.45
C ASP A 3 -40.93 12.19 -29.28
N ARG A 4 -41.47 12.44 -28.10
CA ARG A 4 -41.39 11.52 -26.98
C ARG A 4 -42.13 10.26 -27.40
N ILE A 5 -41.41 9.17 -27.66
CA ILE A 5 -41.99 7.83 -27.73
C ILE A 5 -42.65 7.63 -26.36
N LYS A 6 -43.96 7.71 -26.31
CA LYS A 6 -44.74 7.23 -25.18
C LYS A 6 -44.67 5.72 -25.21
N VAL A 7 -43.74 5.16 -24.48
CA VAL A 7 -43.75 3.73 -24.13
C VAL A 7 -44.93 3.58 -23.17
N THR A 8 -46.08 3.15 -23.72
CA THR A 8 -47.33 2.91 -22.98
C THR A 8 -47.50 1.45 -22.59
N GLU A 9 -46.51 0.60 -22.88
CA GLU A 9 -46.45 -0.80 -22.47
C GLU A 9 -45.33 -0.98 -21.43
N ASN A 10 -45.71 -1.57 -20.31
CA ASN A 10 -44.75 -1.99 -19.31
C ASN A 10 -43.98 -3.18 -19.90
N LEU A 11 -42.77 -2.97 -20.38
CA LEU A 11 -41.97 -3.97 -21.12
C LEU A 11 -41.76 -5.29 -20.35
N PHE A 12 -42.04 -5.28 -19.05
CA PHE A 12 -41.82 -6.41 -18.14
C PHE A 12 -43.12 -6.88 -17.43
N GLU A 13 -44.28 -6.47 -17.91
CA GLU A 13 -45.60 -6.82 -17.31
C GLU A 13 -45.85 -8.34 -17.22
N GLU A 14 -45.23 -9.13 -18.10
CA GLU A 14 -45.32 -10.59 -18.11
C GLU A 14 -44.41 -11.27 -17.07
N PHE A 15 -43.48 -10.51 -16.42
CA PHE A 15 -42.60 -11.01 -15.36
C PHE A 15 -43.14 -10.50 -14.02
N PRO A 16 -43.50 -11.40 -13.09
CA PRO A 16 -43.91 -10.99 -11.76
C PRO A 16 -42.72 -10.34 -11.00
N GLU A 17 -43.00 -9.32 -10.22
CA GLU A 17 -42.05 -8.73 -9.33
C GLU A 17 -41.56 -9.78 -8.33
N VAL A 18 -40.23 -9.99 -8.25
CA VAL A 18 -39.59 -10.91 -7.31
C VAL A 18 -39.09 -10.12 -6.12
N THR A 19 -39.55 -10.45 -4.93
CA THR A 19 -39.12 -9.82 -3.70
C THR A 19 -37.72 -10.33 -3.27
N ALA A 20 -36.97 -9.52 -2.49
CA ALA A 20 -35.71 -9.94 -1.91
C ALA A 20 -35.87 -11.20 -1.04
N ALA A 21 -37.03 -11.41 -0.42
CA ALA A 21 -37.31 -12.60 0.38
C ALA A 21 -37.44 -13.85 -0.48
N GLU A 22 -38.13 -13.77 -1.62
CA GLU A 22 -38.24 -14.86 -2.59
C GLU A 22 -36.91 -15.23 -3.20
N TRP A 23 -36.07 -14.21 -3.56
CA TRP A 23 -34.74 -14.44 -4.05
C TRP A 23 -33.86 -15.15 -3.03
N LYS A 24 -33.85 -14.69 -1.75
CA LYS A 24 -33.12 -15.36 -0.66
C LYS A 24 -33.61 -16.80 -0.44
N ALA A 25 -34.91 -17.06 -0.56
CA ALA A 25 -35.46 -18.41 -0.45
C ALA A 25 -34.97 -19.32 -1.59
N GLU A 26 -34.84 -18.81 -2.80
CA GLU A 26 -34.29 -19.58 -3.92
C GLU A 26 -32.80 -19.88 -3.75
N ILE A 27 -32.00 -18.91 -3.32
CA ILE A 27 -30.60 -19.14 -2.98
C ILE A 27 -30.46 -20.23 -1.91
N ALA A 28 -31.30 -20.22 -0.87
CA ALA A 28 -31.29 -21.26 0.17
C ALA A 28 -31.57 -22.66 -0.39
N LYS A 29 -32.42 -22.78 -1.41
CA LYS A 29 -32.68 -24.07 -2.11
C LYS A 29 -31.43 -24.50 -2.88
N ASP A 30 -30.81 -23.60 -3.64
CA ASP A 30 -29.58 -23.90 -4.40
C ASP A 30 -28.43 -24.32 -3.49
N LEU A 31 -28.39 -23.77 -2.28
CA LEU A 31 -27.45 -24.16 -1.23
C LEU A 31 -27.86 -25.47 -0.50
N ASN A 32 -28.86 -26.23 -1.00
CA ASN A 32 -29.39 -27.45 -0.38
C ASN A 32 -29.83 -27.23 1.08
N GLY A 33 -30.51 -26.14 1.38
CA GLY A 33 -30.92 -25.73 2.72
C GLY A 33 -29.79 -25.14 3.57
N GLY A 34 -28.66 -24.81 2.94
CA GLY A 34 -27.56 -24.11 3.60
C GLY A 34 -27.89 -22.66 3.89
N ASP A 35 -27.25 -22.13 4.93
CA ASP A 35 -27.36 -20.74 5.32
C ASP A 35 -26.64 -19.83 4.30
N ILE A 36 -27.32 -18.78 3.86
CA ILE A 36 -26.80 -17.78 2.93
C ILE A 36 -25.60 -16.99 3.52
N GLU A 37 -25.55 -16.85 4.85
CA GLU A 37 -24.44 -16.18 5.55
C GLU A 37 -23.09 -16.90 5.34
N LYS A 38 -23.08 -18.14 4.84
CA LYS A 38 -21.84 -18.82 4.43
C LYS A 38 -21.18 -18.21 3.21
N LEU A 39 -21.92 -17.42 2.43
CA LEU A 39 -21.41 -16.67 1.28
C LEU A 39 -20.88 -15.31 1.66
N ASP A 40 -21.10 -14.88 2.89
CA ASP A 40 -20.61 -13.60 3.39
C ASP A 40 -19.09 -13.57 3.42
N TRP A 41 -18.55 -12.47 2.95
CA TRP A 41 -17.13 -12.20 3.02
C TRP A 41 -16.80 -11.32 4.23
N LYS A 42 -15.80 -11.74 5.01
CA LYS A 42 -15.28 -11.00 6.17
C LYS A 42 -13.89 -10.46 5.84
N PRO A 43 -13.79 -9.24 5.30
CA PRO A 43 -12.51 -8.60 5.06
C PRO A 43 -11.85 -8.15 6.37
N TYR A 44 -10.61 -7.65 6.28
CA TYR A 44 -9.86 -7.18 7.45
C TYR A 44 -10.39 -5.83 8.00
N GLU A 45 -11.37 -5.25 7.35
CA GLU A 45 -11.96 -3.94 7.64
C GLU A 45 -12.91 -3.94 8.85
N GLY A 46 -13.19 -5.09 9.43
CA GLY A 46 -13.96 -5.23 10.66
C GLY A 46 -15.48 -5.29 10.48
N PHE A 47 -15.98 -5.38 9.24
CA PHE A 47 -17.40 -5.58 8.92
C PHE A 47 -17.60 -6.79 8.00
N THR A 48 -18.85 -7.15 7.78
CA THR A 48 -19.23 -8.24 6.87
C THR A 48 -19.77 -7.67 5.56
N VAL A 49 -19.37 -8.26 4.44
CA VAL A 49 -19.81 -7.91 3.10
C VAL A 49 -20.70 -9.03 2.59
N SER A 50 -21.97 -8.72 2.28
CA SER A 50 -22.90 -9.67 1.72
C SER A 50 -22.59 -9.97 0.24
N PRO A 51 -22.96 -11.15 -0.27
CA PRO A 51 -22.68 -11.53 -1.66
C PRO A 51 -23.42 -10.68 -2.69
N PHE A 52 -24.50 -10.01 -2.30
CA PHE A 52 -25.27 -9.09 -3.13
C PHE A 52 -25.98 -8.04 -2.28
N TYR A 53 -26.36 -6.93 -2.91
CA TYR A 53 -27.14 -5.84 -2.33
C TYR A 53 -28.27 -5.44 -3.26
N THR A 54 -29.39 -4.99 -2.69
CA THR A 54 -30.59 -4.54 -3.38
C THR A 54 -30.89 -3.09 -3.02
N GLU A 55 -31.89 -2.49 -3.67
CA GLU A 55 -32.38 -1.14 -3.35
C GLU A 55 -32.77 -1.02 -1.87
N GLY A 56 -33.37 -2.08 -1.30
CA GLY A 56 -33.75 -2.11 0.11
C GLY A 56 -32.58 -1.97 1.08
N ASP A 57 -31.39 -2.35 0.67
CA ASP A 57 -30.18 -2.21 1.48
C ASP A 57 -29.68 -0.76 1.57
N LEU A 58 -30.21 0.15 0.73
CA LEU A 58 -29.94 1.58 0.81
C LEU A 58 -30.79 2.32 1.85
N ASN A 59 -31.77 1.65 2.44
CA ASN A 59 -32.57 2.26 3.48
C ASN A 59 -31.71 2.71 4.66
N GLY A 60 -31.90 3.96 5.09
CA GLY A 60 -31.16 4.57 6.19
C GLY A 60 -29.85 5.25 5.82
N ILE A 61 -29.38 5.11 4.57
CA ILE A 61 -28.15 5.78 4.08
C ILE A 61 -28.42 6.87 3.03
N GLY A 62 -29.61 7.50 3.07
CA GLY A 62 -29.98 8.62 2.19
C GLY A 62 -28.94 9.75 2.21
N TYR A 63 -28.25 9.95 3.35
CA TYR A 63 -27.17 10.90 3.48
C TYR A 63 -25.96 10.66 2.54
N LEU A 64 -25.85 9.46 1.93
CA LEU A 64 -24.89 9.14 0.88
C LEU A 64 -25.51 9.15 -0.51
N THR A 65 -26.69 8.52 -0.66
CA THR A 65 -27.30 8.24 -1.97
C THR A 65 -27.97 9.45 -2.60
N GLU A 66 -28.42 10.42 -1.78
CA GLU A 66 -29.12 11.64 -2.24
C GLU A 66 -28.15 12.79 -2.53
N GLN A 67 -26.85 12.59 -2.32
CA GLN A 67 -25.85 13.64 -2.52
C GLN A 67 -25.56 13.94 -3.98
N ILE A 68 -25.17 15.19 -4.23
CA ILE A 68 -24.68 15.67 -5.51
C ILE A 68 -23.15 15.85 -5.42
N PRO A 69 -22.39 15.47 -6.47
CA PRO A 69 -20.95 15.73 -6.51
C PRO A 69 -20.61 17.21 -6.30
N GLY A 70 -19.58 17.48 -5.49
CA GLY A 70 -19.13 18.83 -5.17
C GLY A 70 -19.87 19.52 -4.03
N GLU A 71 -20.94 18.92 -3.48
CA GLU A 71 -21.71 19.43 -2.35
C GLU A 71 -21.37 18.71 -1.05
N PHE A 72 -21.53 19.42 0.06
CA PHE A 72 -21.32 18.88 1.40
C PHE A 72 -22.20 17.63 1.64
N PRO A 73 -21.67 16.58 2.22
CA PRO A 73 -20.35 16.38 2.84
C PRO A 73 -19.31 15.72 1.89
N TYR A 74 -19.39 15.97 0.60
CA TYR A 74 -18.38 15.66 -0.43
C TYR A 74 -18.04 14.17 -0.62
N ALA A 75 -18.82 13.24 -0.12
CA ALA A 75 -18.55 11.81 -0.31
C ALA A 75 -18.41 11.45 -1.80
N ARG A 76 -19.20 12.12 -2.66
CA ARG A 76 -19.21 11.94 -4.11
C ARG A 76 -18.14 12.76 -4.87
N GLY A 77 -17.17 13.35 -4.17
CA GLY A 77 -16.08 14.13 -4.76
C GLY A 77 -16.14 15.62 -4.47
N ASN A 78 -15.01 16.27 -4.59
CA ASN A 78 -14.86 17.71 -4.33
C ASN A 78 -15.32 18.59 -5.50
N GLU A 79 -15.39 18.02 -6.71
CA GLU A 79 -15.72 18.75 -7.94
C GLU A 79 -17.13 18.36 -8.47
N THR A 80 -17.77 19.30 -9.12
CA THR A 80 -19.10 19.10 -9.73
C THR A 80 -19.02 18.48 -11.12
N LYS A 81 -17.86 18.55 -11.78
CA LYS A 81 -17.68 18.10 -13.17
C LYS A 81 -16.31 17.45 -13.35
N GLY A 82 -16.32 16.23 -13.88
CA GLY A 82 -15.12 15.49 -14.22
C GLY A 82 -14.33 15.01 -13.00
N ASN A 83 -13.22 14.39 -13.30
CA ASN A 83 -12.31 13.83 -12.30
C ASN A 83 -10.87 13.96 -12.84
N ASP A 84 -10.44 15.20 -13.10
CA ASP A 84 -9.13 15.51 -13.71
C ASP A 84 -8.02 15.44 -12.66
N TRP A 85 -7.67 14.23 -12.20
CA TRP A 85 -6.55 14.03 -11.28
C TRP A 85 -5.22 14.44 -11.93
N LYS A 86 -4.27 14.92 -11.13
CA LYS A 86 -2.93 15.24 -11.59
C LYS A 86 -2.05 14.01 -11.63
N ILE A 87 -1.42 13.76 -12.77
CA ILE A 87 -0.41 12.72 -12.94
C ILE A 87 0.85 13.18 -12.23
N ASN A 88 1.04 12.69 -10.99
CA ASN A 88 2.14 13.09 -10.13
C ASN A 88 3.30 12.09 -10.23
N GLU A 89 4.51 12.58 -10.43
CA GLU A 89 5.69 11.72 -10.49
C GLU A 89 6.66 12.01 -9.34
N TYR A 90 6.99 10.96 -8.59
CA TYR A 90 7.95 11.04 -7.50
C TYR A 90 9.37 10.95 -8.04
N ILE A 91 10.18 11.97 -7.78
CA ILE A 91 11.57 12.07 -8.21
C ILE A 91 12.47 11.79 -7.00
N THR A 92 13.22 10.69 -7.09
CA THR A 92 14.28 10.33 -6.15
C THR A 92 15.60 10.25 -6.88
N SER A 93 16.63 10.93 -6.39
CA SER A 93 17.97 10.89 -7.00
C SER A 93 19.04 11.29 -5.98
N GLY A 94 20.19 10.68 -6.05
CA GLY A 94 21.38 11.10 -5.27
C GLY A 94 22.07 12.35 -5.84
N SER A 95 21.52 13.00 -6.87
CA SER A 95 22.05 14.17 -7.54
C SER A 95 20.95 15.17 -7.92
N VAL A 96 21.12 16.42 -7.55
CA VAL A 96 20.20 17.52 -7.89
C VAL A 96 20.08 17.71 -9.40
N LYS A 97 21.19 17.63 -10.15
CA LYS A 97 21.18 17.75 -11.61
C LYS A 97 20.40 16.63 -12.29
N GLU A 98 20.58 15.41 -11.80
CA GLU A 98 19.86 14.25 -12.33
C GLU A 98 18.37 14.33 -11.98
N ALA A 99 18.02 14.78 -10.78
CA ALA A 99 16.63 15.03 -10.39
C ALA A 99 15.95 16.04 -11.30
N ASN A 100 16.62 17.17 -11.63
CA ASN A 100 16.11 18.15 -12.58
C ASN A 100 15.92 17.54 -13.99
N ARG A 101 16.92 16.79 -14.49
CA ARG A 101 16.83 16.11 -15.79
C ARG A 101 15.63 15.16 -15.86
N LEU A 102 15.43 14.35 -14.82
CA LEU A 102 14.29 13.43 -14.70
C LEU A 102 12.96 14.22 -14.66
N ALA A 103 12.88 15.27 -13.85
CA ALA A 103 11.69 16.11 -13.74
C ALA A 103 11.28 16.74 -15.08
N LEU A 104 12.22 17.36 -15.79
CA LEU A 104 11.97 17.95 -17.10
C LEU A 104 11.60 16.90 -18.16
N HIS A 105 12.20 15.71 -18.09
CA HIS A 105 11.81 14.60 -18.94
C HIS A 105 10.38 14.14 -18.63
N SER A 106 10.03 13.98 -17.37
CA SER A 106 8.70 13.56 -16.93
C SER A 106 7.60 14.53 -17.38
N LEU A 107 7.83 15.82 -17.22
CA LEU A 107 6.89 16.87 -17.69
C LEU A 107 6.68 16.80 -19.21
N ARG A 108 7.77 16.67 -19.99
CA ARG A 108 7.66 16.52 -21.45
C ARG A 108 6.92 15.24 -21.87
N MET A 109 6.90 14.22 -21.02
CA MET A 109 6.26 12.93 -21.27
C MET A 109 4.87 12.82 -20.61
N GLY A 110 4.29 13.91 -20.13
CA GLY A 110 2.91 13.95 -19.67
C GLY A 110 2.70 13.89 -18.15
N ALA A 111 3.74 14.04 -17.34
CA ALA A 111 3.53 14.34 -15.92
C ALA A 111 2.97 15.76 -15.77
N GLU A 112 2.01 15.93 -14.86
CA GLU A 112 1.32 17.20 -14.62
C GLU A 112 1.68 17.81 -13.26
N SER A 113 2.35 17.05 -12.40
CA SER A 113 2.82 17.43 -11.08
C SER A 113 4.10 16.69 -10.73
N LEU A 114 4.96 17.30 -9.92
CA LEU A 114 6.22 16.72 -9.48
C LEU A 114 6.32 16.67 -7.97
N THR A 115 6.81 15.56 -7.43
CA THR A 115 7.15 15.42 -6.01
C THR A 115 8.62 15.06 -5.86
N PHE A 116 9.42 15.96 -5.30
CA PHE A 116 10.81 15.68 -4.96
C PHE A 116 10.91 15.09 -3.55
N VAL A 117 11.50 13.90 -3.44
CA VAL A 117 11.80 13.30 -2.15
C VAL A 117 13.15 13.80 -1.67
N CYS A 118 13.16 14.58 -0.59
CA CYS A 118 14.35 15.21 -0.02
C CYS A 118 14.26 15.23 1.53
N GLU A 119 13.93 14.08 2.11
CA GLU A 119 13.66 13.94 3.55
C GLU A 119 14.94 14.20 4.36
N ALA A 120 14.91 15.26 5.17
CA ALA A 120 15.98 15.61 6.08
C ALA A 120 15.69 15.12 7.50
N GLY A 121 16.69 14.48 8.13
CA GLY A 121 16.58 13.98 9.50
C GLY A 121 17.89 13.34 9.99
N HIS A 122 18.10 13.31 11.29
CA HIS A 122 19.26 12.66 11.93
C HIS A 122 20.62 12.99 11.32
N GLY A 123 20.81 14.25 10.90
CA GLY A 123 22.05 14.71 10.26
C GLY A 123 22.27 14.23 8.83
N ARG A 124 21.26 13.67 8.19
CA ARG A 124 21.30 13.17 6.80
C ARG A 124 20.12 13.72 5.98
N ILE A 125 20.25 13.66 4.67
CA ILE A 125 19.18 13.90 3.72
C ILE A 125 19.04 12.68 2.81
N SER A 126 17.85 12.16 2.74
CA SER A 126 17.45 11.03 1.91
C SER A 126 16.82 11.51 0.61
N GLY A 127 17.19 10.91 -0.51
CA GLY A 127 16.69 11.28 -1.83
C GLY A 127 17.50 12.40 -2.50
N VAL A 128 16.82 13.44 -2.98
CA VAL A 128 17.46 14.56 -3.68
C VAL A 128 18.15 15.48 -2.67
N PRO A 129 19.48 15.66 -2.76
CA PRO A 129 20.23 16.37 -1.72
C PRO A 129 20.17 17.90 -1.88
N VAL A 130 18.98 18.48 -1.70
CA VAL A 130 18.77 19.95 -1.74
C VAL A 130 19.20 20.52 -0.40
N GLN A 131 20.33 21.20 -0.37
CA GLN A 131 20.91 21.73 0.87
C GLN A 131 21.19 23.23 0.83
N SER A 132 21.05 23.90 -0.32
CA SER A 132 21.34 25.32 -0.50
C SER A 132 20.44 25.98 -1.55
N ALA A 133 20.40 27.31 -1.58
CA ALA A 133 19.71 28.05 -2.63
C ALA A 133 20.25 27.71 -4.04
N ARG A 134 21.55 27.41 -4.16
CA ARG A 134 22.13 26.94 -5.42
C ARG A 134 21.60 25.56 -5.83
N ASP A 135 21.43 24.65 -4.88
CA ASP A 135 20.86 23.34 -5.16
C ASP A 135 19.40 23.45 -5.58
N MET A 136 18.62 24.33 -4.91
CA MET A 136 17.22 24.60 -5.27
C MET A 136 17.12 25.22 -6.66
N SER A 137 17.98 26.19 -6.98
CA SER A 137 18.03 26.81 -8.32
C SER A 137 18.37 25.79 -9.42
N LEU A 138 19.32 24.88 -9.15
CA LEU A 138 19.66 23.80 -10.08
C LEU A 138 18.54 22.78 -10.23
N LEU A 139 17.84 22.44 -9.14
CA LEU A 139 16.75 21.49 -9.15
C LEU A 139 15.57 22.00 -9.96
N LEU A 140 15.21 23.26 -9.77
CA LEU A 140 14.02 23.86 -10.37
C LEU A 140 14.30 24.56 -11.72
N LYS A 141 15.54 24.48 -12.20
CA LYS A 141 15.93 25.11 -13.47
C LYS A 141 15.00 24.67 -14.61
N ASP A 142 14.47 25.64 -15.36
CA ASP A 142 13.58 25.44 -16.51
C ASP A 142 12.23 24.75 -16.20
N ILE A 143 11.88 24.55 -14.93
CA ILE A 143 10.54 24.09 -14.52
C ILE A 143 9.61 25.32 -14.44
N PRO A 144 8.43 25.29 -15.11
CA PRO A 144 7.47 26.39 -15.09
C PRO A 144 6.64 26.37 -13.81
N LEU A 145 7.17 26.97 -12.74
CA LEU A 145 6.63 26.88 -11.36
C LEU A 145 5.23 27.50 -11.18
N GLU A 146 4.80 28.41 -12.08
CA GLU A 146 3.45 29.00 -12.04
C GLU A 146 2.38 28.06 -12.65
N GLU A 147 2.81 27.03 -13.40
CA GLU A 147 1.92 26.12 -14.14
C GLU A 147 1.93 24.71 -13.55
N VAL A 148 3.09 24.26 -13.06
CA VAL A 148 3.32 22.92 -12.56
C VAL A 148 3.37 22.92 -11.03
N PRO A 149 2.45 22.24 -10.35
CA PRO A 149 2.54 22.02 -8.91
C PRO A 149 3.81 21.23 -8.55
N VAL A 150 4.60 21.78 -7.61
CA VAL A 150 5.83 21.16 -7.13
C VAL A 150 5.72 20.88 -5.65
N HIS A 151 5.84 19.61 -5.29
CA HIS A 151 5.79 19.13 -3.93
C HIS A 151 7.17 18.68 -3.45
N PHE A 152 7.41 18.84 -2.16
CA PHE A 152 8.65 18.37 -1.50
C PHE A 152 8.30 17.50 -0.30
N LYS A 153 8.65 16.22 -0.37
CA LYS A 153 8.66 15.35 0.82
C LYS A 153 9.98 15.56 1.54
N CYS A 154 9.95 16.38 2.56
CA CYS A 154 11.15 16.94 3.18
C CYS A 154 11.27 16.67 4.70
N GLY A 155 10.28 16.04 5.31
CA GLY A 155 10.31 15.72 6.75
C GLY A 155 10.56 16.97 7.59
N PHE A 156 11.58 16.93 8.46
CA PHE A 156 11.94 18.07 9.32
C PHE A 156 12.59 19.25 8.59
N GLY A 157 12.91 19.10 7.32
CA GLY A 157 13.45 20.18 6.49
C GLY A 157 12.40 21.13 5.92
N ALA A 158 11.12 20.98 6.26
CA ALA A 158 10.02 21.67 5.57
C ALA A 158 10.16 23.21 5.58
N SER A 159 10.39 23.82 6.73
CA SER A 159 10.56 25.29 6.84
C SER A 159 11.79 25.79 6.06
N GLY A 160 12.88 25.03 6.09
CA GLY A 160 14.09 25.34 5.33
C GLY A 160 13.90 25.18 3.83
N ILE A 161 13.29 24.08 3.37
CA ILE A 161 12.98 23.84 1.95
C ILE A 161 12.01 24.90 1.41
N LEU A 162 10.97 25.26 2.18
CA LEU A 162 10.05 26.33 1.83
C LEU A 162 10.80 27.67 1.68
N SER A 163 11.72 27.97 2.58
CA SER A 163 12.55 29.18 2.50
C SER A 163 13.42 29.20 1.24
N LEU A 164 14.04 28.06 0.89
CA LEU A 164 14.83 27.93 -0.34
C LEU A 164 13.97 28.10 -1.61
N LEU A 165 12.75 27.56 -1.62
CA LEU A 165 11.79 27.73 -2.71
C LEU A 165 11.39 29.22 -2.86
N ILE A 166 11.11 29.91 -1.76
CA ILE A 166 10.74 31.31 -1.75
C ILE A 166 11.88 32.19 -2.27
N ILE A 167 13.13 31.90 -1.89
CA ILE A 167 14.32 32.58 -2.39
C ILE A 167 14.47 32.38 -3.90
N GLU A 168 14.29 31.16 -4.38
CA GLU A 168 14.36 30.83 -5.80
C GLU A 168 13.25 31.52 -6.61
N ALA A 169 12.00 31.49 -6.15
CA ALA A 169 10.90 32.19 -6.79
C ALA A 169 11.14 33.71 -6.86
N GLY A 170 11.66 34.29 -5.78
CA GLY A 170 12.03 35.69 -5.74
C GLY A 170 13.15 36.03 -6.74
N SER A 171 14.17 35.15 -6.86
CA SER A 171 15.28 35.35 -7.80
C SER A 171 14.84 35.35 -9.27
N ARG A 172 13.76 34.60 -9.57
CA ARG A 172 13.15 34.54 -10.93
C ARG A 172 12.07 35.58 -11.18
N GLY A 173 11.69 36.37 -10.17
CA GLY A 173 10.59 37.34 -10.28
C GLY A 173 9.21 36.66 -10.40
N ILE A 174 9.06 35.41 -9.92
CA ILE A 174 7.81 34.64 -9.95
C ILE A 174 6.85 35.19 -8.88
N ASP A 175 5.57 35.36 -9.24
CA ASP A 175 4.52 35.65 -8.26
C ASP A 175 4.25 34.47 -7.38
N LYS A 176 4.66 34.55 -6.12
CA LYS A 176 4.50 33.48 -5.12
C LYS A 176 3.05 33.04 -4.92
N LYS A 177 2.07 33.90 -5.18
CA LYS A 177 0.64 33.58 -5.07
C LYS A 177 0.17 32.55 -6.09
N LYS A 178 0.89 32.43 -7.20
CA LYS A 178 0.58 31.47 -8.27
C LYS A 178 1.25 30.11 -8.07
N LEU A 179 2.17 29.98 -7.11
CA LEU A 179 2.84 28.71 -6.84
C LEU A 179 1.86 27.68 -6.32
N GLY A 180 1.81 26.52 -7.00
CA GLY A 180 1.10 25.32 -6.56
C GLY A 180 2.07 24.27 -6.04
N GLY A 181 1.57 23.40 -5.16
CA GLY A 181 2.36 22.32 -4.55
C GLY A 181 2.33 22.33 -3.04
N SER A 182 3.36 21.73 -2.42
CA SER A 182 3.46 21.66 -0.94
C SER A 182 4.89 21.42 -0.45
N VAL A 183 5.13 21.75 0.82
CA VAL A 183 6.20 21.18 1.62
C VAL A 183 5.57 20.25 2.65
N ASP A 184 5.82 18.97 2.53
CA ASP A 184 5.12 17.96 3.29
C ASP A 184 5.76 17.78 4.67
N ALA A 185 5.39 18.66 5.62
CA ALA A 185 5.70 18.46 7.02
C ALA A 185 4.73 17.44 7.61
N ASP A 186 5.25 16.41 8.28
CA ASP A 186 4.43 15.43 9.00
C ASP A 186 5.18 14.88 10.21
N PRO A 187 5.20 15.61 11.34
CA PRO A 187 5.85 15.16 12.55
C PRO A 187 5.17 13.94 13.21
N LEU A 188 3.87 13.70 13.00
CA LEU A 188 3.19 12.52 13.53
C LEU A 188 3.64 11.25 12.79
N LYS A 189 3.79 11.31 11.45
CA LYS A 189 4.44 10.23 10.68
C LYS A 189 5.85 9.97 11.19
N ALA A 190 6.61 11.02 11.45
CA ALA A 190 7.97 10.88 11.93
C ALA A 190 8.03 10.27 13.34
N LEU A 191 7.09 10.61 14.22
CA LEU A 191 6.90 9.93 15.50
C LEU A 191 6.59 8.44 15.28
N ALA A 192 5.60 8.14 14.44
CA ALA A 192 5.15 6.77 14.19
C ALA A 192 6.26 5.87 13.62
N LEU A 193 7.08 6.36 12.70
CA LEU A 193 8.16 5.59 12.04
C LEU A 193 9.52 5.68 12.76
N GLY A 194 9.82 6.81 13.39
CA GLY A 194 11.11 7.08 14.04
C GLY A 194 11.12 6.86 15.54
N GLY A 195 9.95 6.69 16.15
CA GLY A 195 9.81 6.45 17.59
C GLY A 195 9.87 7.72 18.47
N SER A 196 10.18 8.88 17.92
CA SER A 196 10.25 10.14 18.67
C SER A 196 10.12 11.36 17.75
N PHE A 197 9.85 12.54 18.34
CA PHE A 197 9.93 13.81 17.63
C PHE A 197 11.40 14.30 17.59
N PRO A 198 12.06 14.35 16.43
CA PRO A 198 13.48 14.74 16.35
C PRO A 198 13.79 16.15 16.76
N VAL A 199 12.81 17.07 16.68
CA VAL A 199 12.98 18.50 17.05
C VAL A 199 12.27 18.86 18.37
N GLY A 200 11.68 17.89 19.06
CA GLY A 200 10.75 18.08 20.15
C GLY A 200 9.32 18.39 19.68
N GLU A 201 8.33 17.88 20.43
CA GLU A 201 6.92 17.96 20.06
C GLU A 201 6.47 19.40 19.83
N ARG A 202 6.61 20.25 20.83
CA ARG A 202 6.17 21.66 20.79
C ARG A 202 6.71 22.40 19.56
N ARG A 203 8.01 22.31 19.31
CA ARG A 203 8.65 23.02 18.19
C ARG A 203 8.15 22.54 16.84
N ALA A 204 7.91 21.24 16.67
CA ALA A 204 7.40 20.66 15.42
C ALA A 204 6.06 21.31 15.02
N PHE A 205 5.13 21.47 15.97
CA PHE A 205 3.84 22.10 15.69
C PHE A 205 3.94 23.62 15.54
N GLU A 206 4.80 24.31 16.31
CA GLU A 206 5.05 25.75 16.18
C GLU A 206 5.61 26.11 14.80
N GLU A 207 6.50 25.30 14.23
CA GLU A 207 7.03 25.50 12.87
C GLU A 207 5.92 25.37 11.81
N ILE A 208 5.02 24.40 11.94
CA ILE A 208 3.88 24.23 11.02
C ILE A 208 2.93 25.45 11.13
N GLY A 209 2.57 25.87 12.33
CA GLY A 209 1.72 27.02 12.56
C GLY A 209 2.29 28.31 11.94
N SER A 210 3.60 28.49 12.05
CA SER A 210 4.30 29.64 11.46
C SER A 210 4.36 29.56 9.94
N MET A 211 4.59 28.36 9.37
CA MET A 211 4.51 28.16 7.91
C MET A 211 3.11 28.46 7.39
N ILE A 212 2.06 27.94 8.00
CA ILE A 212 0.66 28.19 7.63
C ILE A 212 0.34 29.67 7.71
N SER A 213 0.77 30.37 8.78
CA SER A 213 0.58 31.82 8.94
C SER A 213 1.24 32.62 7.82
N TYR A 214 2.43 32.23 7.40
CA TYR A 214 3.13 32.84 6.27
C TYR A 214 2.43 32.55 4.94
N LEU A 215 2.04 31.29 4.71
CA LEU A 215 1.41 30.85 3.46
C LEU A 215 0.05 31.53 3.24
N ASN A 216 -0.78 31.65 4.26
CA ASN A 216 -2.05 32.38 4.16
C ASN A 216 -1.90 33.79 3.57
N LYS A 217 -0.81 34.48 3.88
CA LYS A 217 -0.56 35.85 3.41
C LYS A 217 0.10 35.89 2.03
N ASN A 218 1.01 34.97 1.74
CA ASN A 218 1.96 35.08 0.65
C ASN A 218 1.79 34.03 -0.46
N MET A 219 1.27 32.81 -0.11
CA MET A 219 1.18 31.66 -1.00
C MET A 219 -0.08 30.84 -0.68
N PRO A 220 -1.30 31.39 -0.88
CA PRO A 220 -2.54 30.78 -0.41
C PRO A 220 -2.84 29.41 -1.03
N SER A 221 -2.29 29.10 -2.20
CA SER A 221 -2.48 27.82 -2.90
C SER A 221 -1.43 26.78 -2.55
N TYR A 222 -0.45 27.07 -1.67
CA TYR A 222 0.66 26.18 -1.36
C TYR A 222 0.43 25.44 -0.04
N GLY A 223 0.61 24.10 -0.02
CA GLY A 223 0.45 23.29 1.16
C GLY A 223 1.66 23.31 2.11
N ALA A 224 1.42 23.15 3.41
CA ALA A 224 2.44 23.05 4.46
C ALA A 224 2.51 21.68 5.09
N LEU A 225 1.43 20.92 5.03
CA LEU A 225 1.21 19.71 5.83
C LEU A 225 0.67 18.58 4.97
N ASP A 226 1.33 17.42 5.03
CA ASP A 226 0.85 16.15 4.47
C ASP A 226 0.40 15.25 5.63
N VAL A 227 -0.89 14.99 5.73
CA VAL A 227 -1.46 14.03 6.69
C VAL A 227 -1.39 12.66 6.05
N SER A 228 -0.29 11.96 6.29
CA SER A 228 0.04 10.73 5.59
C SER A 228 -0.63 9.49 6.22
N GLY A 229 -1.41 8.74 5.44
CA GLY A 229 -1.89 7.40 5.76
C GLY A 229 -0.95 6.28 5.31
N HIS A 230 -0.06 6.57 4.36
CA HIS A 230 0.80 5.55 3.73
C HIS A 230 1.56 4.67 4.72
N HIS A 231 2.09 5.26 5.79
CA HIS A 231 2.91 4.51 6.74
C HIS A 231 2.11 3.52 7.58
N PHE A 232 0.83 3.79 7.85
CA PHE A 232 -0.07 2.83 8.49
C PHE A 232 -0.35 1.66 7.54
N HIS A 233 -0.75 1.95 6.30
CA HIS A 233 -0.98 0.94 5.27
C HIS A 233 0.26 0.07 5.01
N ASP A 234 1.41 0.70 4.82
CA ASP A 234 2.67 0.02 4.53
C ASP A 234 3.17 -0.83 5.74
N SER A 235 2.66 -0.55 6.95
CA SER A 235 2.92 -1.36 8.15
C SER A 235 1.92 -2.51 8.34
N GLY A 236 0.93 -2.65 7.45
CA GLY A 236 -0.02 -3.76 7.44
C GLY A 236 -1.45 -3.39 7.85
N ALA A 237 -1.77 -2.12 8.06
CA ALA A 237 -3.11 -1.66 8.40
C ALA A 237 -4.15 -2.02 7.33
N SER A 238 -5.39 -2.28 7.75
CA SER A 238 -6.57 -2.36 6.88
C SER A 238 -6.95 -0.98 6.35
N ALA A 239 -7.88 -0.92 5.38
CA ALA A 239 -8.41 0.34 4.87
C ALA A 239 -9.13 1.15 5.98
N THR A 240 -9.83 0.47 6.87
CA THR A 240 -10.46 1.07 8.06
C THR A 240 -9.43 1.71 8.99
N GLU A 241 -8.36 0.98 9.31
CA GLU A 241 -7.29 1.46 10.20
C GLU A 241 -6.51 2.61 9.56
N GLU A 242 -6.14 2.51 8.28
CA GLU A 242 -5.49 3.60 7.55
C GLU A 242 -6.36 4.87 7.59
N LEU A 243 -7.67 4.76 7.31
CA LEU A 243 -8.59 5.89 7.33
C LEU A 243 -8.73 6.48 8.73
N ALA A 244 -8.98 5.66 9.74
CA ALA A 244 -9.20 6.11 11.12
C ALA A 244 -7.97 6.81 11.70
N PHE A 245 -6.77 6.25 11.52
CA PHE A 245 -5.54 6.84 12.03
C PHE A 245 -5.12 8.08 11.24
N THR A 246 -5.40 8.13 9.94
CA THR A 246 -5.19 9.34 9.13
C THR A 246 -6.14 10.46 9.55
N LEU A 247 -7.42 10.15 9.82
CA LEU A 247 -8.39 11.10 10.35
C LEU A 247 -7.95 11.64 11.71
N ALA A 248 -7.53 10.76 12.64
CA ALA A 248 -7.01 11.15 13.95
C ALA A 248 -5.73 12.00 13.83
N SER A 249 -4.86 11.71 12.86
CA SER A 249 -3.71 12.58 12.55
C SER A 249 -4.17 13.98 12.15
N GLY A 250 -5.17 14.07 11.28
CA GLY A 250 -5.75 15.35 10.85
C GLY A 250 -6.34 16.14 12.00
N VAL A 251 -7.09 15.47 12.88
CA VAL A 251 -7.69 16.08 14.10
C VAL A 251 -6.61 16.55 15.07
N GLU A 252 -5.58 15.76 15.31
CA GLU A 252 -4.44 16.16 16.16
C GLU A 252 -3.79 17.45 15.65
N TYR A 253 -3.59 17.59 14.31
CA TYR A 253 -3.10 18.83 13.73
C TYR A 253 -4.08 19.99 13.91
N MET A 254 -5.37 19.78 13.69
CA MET A 254 -6.40 20.79 13.91
C MET A 254 -6.40 21.27 15.36
N ASP A 255 -6.36 20.36 16.32
CA ASP A 255 -6.35 20.67 17.75
C ASP A 255 -5.13 21.48 18.19
N ARG A 256 -3.96 21.10 17.70
CA ARG A 256 -2.71 21.80 18.04
C ARG A 256 -2.64 23.18 17.41
N LEU A 257 -3.06 23.31 16.16
CA LEU A 257 -2.97 24.58 15.41
C LEU A 257 -4.07 25.57 15.81
N THR A 258 -5.27 25.11 16.18
CA THR A 258 -6.31 26.00 16.68
C THR A 258 -5.96 26.60 18.04
N LYS A 259 -5.21 25.89 18.90
CA LYS A 259 -4.62 26.42 20.13
C LYS A 259 -3.56 27.52 19.89
N MET A 260 -3.13 27.70 18.64
CA MET A 260 -2.22 28.77 18.20
C MET A 260 -2.96 29.93 17.48
N ASP A 261 -4.25 30.11 17.76
CA ASP A 261 -5.11 31.15 17.17
C ASP A 261 -5.30 31.05 15.66
N LEU A 262 -5.10 29.85 15.06
CA LEU A 262 -5.42 29.60 13.67
C LEU A 262 -6.84 29.04 13.56
N THR A 263 -7.68 29.63 12.70
CA THR A 263 -9.03 29.10 12.43
C THR A 263 -8.96 27.91 11.43
N ALA A 264 -9.99 27.07 11.42
CA ALA A 264 -10.12 25.98 10.46
C ALA A 264 -9.95 26.48 9.01
N ASP A 265 -10.58 27.60 8.66
CA ASP A 265 -10.45 28.25 7.34
C ASP A 265 -9.03 28.70 6.97
N ARG A 266 -8.14 28.82 7.93
CA ARG A 266 -6.73 29.16 7.72
C ARG A 266 -5.82 27.94 7.73
N ILE A 267 -6.24 26.83 8.34
CA ILE A 267 -5.45 25.59 8.45
C ILE A 267 -5.69 24.70 7.24
N THR A 268 -6.95 24.34 6.97
CA THR A 268 -7.31 23.29 6.03
C THR A 268 -6.90 23.56 4.57
N PRO A 269 -6.85 24.81 4.07
CA PRO A 269 -6.33 25.07 2.72
C PRO A 269 -4.86 24.64 2.53
N HIS A 270 -4.10 24.53 3.63
CA HIS A 270 -2.69 24.13 3.61
C HIS A 270 -2.45 22.69 4.02
N MET A 271 -3.53 21.91 4.25
CA MET A 271 -3.47 20.47 4.54
C MET A 271 -3.73 19.66 3.27
N ARG A 272 -3.02 18.56 3.13
CA ARG A 272 -3.25 17.51 2.14
C ARG A 272 -3.30 16.18 2.87
N PHE A 273 -4.05 15.23 2.33
CA PHE A 273 -4.15 13.88 2.86
C PHE A 273 -3.63 12.91 1.83
N SER A 274 -2.78 11.98 2.24
CA SER A 274 -2.23 11.00 1.33
C SER A 274 -2.54 9.57 1.76
N PHE A 275 -3.18 8.81 0.85
CA PHE A 275 -3.60 7.43 1.07
C PHE A 275 -2.91 6.46 0.12
N SER A 276 -2.62 5.25 0.61
CA SER A 276 -2.23 4.13 -0.23
C SER A 276 -3.46 3.51 -0.89
N ILE A 277 -3.31 3.03 -2.12
CA ILE A 277 -4.36 2.27 -2.82
C ILE A 277 -3.89 0.84 -2.97
N GLY A 278 -4.54 -0.07 -2.25
CA GLY A 278 -4.22 -1.49 -2.23
C GLY A 278 -4.95 -2.30 -3.29
N SER A 279 -4.93 -3.62 -3.12
CA SER A 279 -5.46 -4.56 -4.11
C SER A 279 -6.99 -4.72 -4.07
N ASN A 280 -7.66 -4.28 -3.00
CA ASN A 280 -9.10 -4.45 -2.86
C ASN A 280 -9.85 -3.30 -3.52
N TYR A 281 -10.11 -3.45 -4.81
CA TYR A 281 -10.62 -2.43 -5.71
C TYR A 281 -11.79 -1.60 -5.17
N PHE A 282 -12.85 -2.27 -4.71
CA PHE A 282 -14.06 -1.60 -4.26
C PHE A 282 -13.93 -0.98 -2.86
N ILE A 283 -13.18 -1.61 -1.97
CA ILE A 283 -12.89 -1.05 -0.65
C ILE A 283 -12.06 0.22 -0.78
N GLU A 284 -11.10 0.26 -1.71
CA GLU A 284 -10.28 1.46 -1.94
C GLU A 284 -11.11 2.64 -2.48
N ILE A 285 -12.06 2.38 -3.38
CA ILE A 285 -13.03 3.40 -3.83
C ILE A 285 -13.87 3.90 -2.65
N ALA A 286 -14.42 2.99 -1.85
CA ALA A 286 -15.23 3.32 -0.69
C ALA A 286 -14.43 4.09 0.37
N LYS A 287 -13.14 3.77 0.57
CA LYS A 287 -12.24 4.47 1.49
C LYS A 287 -12.11 5.95 1.16
N LEU A 288 -11.87 6.29 -0.11
CA LEU A 288 -11.73 7.69 -0.51
C LEU A 288 -13.05 8.47 -0.39
N ARG A 289 -14.19 7.81 -0.63
CA ARG A 289 -15.52 8.38 -0.41
C ARG A 289 -15.79 8.62 1.08
N ALA A 290 -15.54 7.63 1.92
CA ALA A 290 -15.67 7.72 3.37
C ALA A 290 -14.72 8.77 3.98
N ALA A 291 -13.50 8.89 3.46
CA ALA A 291 -12.53 9.87 3.92
C ALA A 291 -13.05 11.31 3.75
N ARG A 292 -13.57 11.65 2.57
CA ARG A 292 -14.17 12.98 2.32
C ARG A 292 -15.36 13.25 3.21
N LEU A 293 -16.26 12.27 3.33
CA LEU A 293 -17.43 12.35 4.18
C LEU A 293 -17.07 12.70 5.63
N LEU A 294 -16.22 11.87 6.23
CA LEU A 294 -15.85 12.01 7.65
C LEU A 294 -15.10 13.31 7.91
N TRP A 295 -14.15 13.66 7.03
CA TRP A 295 -13.39 14.90 7.17
C TRP A 295 -14.26 16.15 7.06
N ALA A 296 -15.24 16.16 6.17
CA ALA A 296 -16.14 17.30 6.00
C ALA A 296 -16.90 17.60 7.32
N TYR A 297 -17.43 16.58 7.98
CA TYR A 297 -18.09 16.74 9.27
C TYR A 297 -17.10 17.17 10.37
N VAL A 298 -15.91 16.58 10.40
CA VAL A 298 -14.89 17.00 11.36
C VAL A 298 -14.57 18.50 11.24
N VAL A 299 -14.33 18.98 10.02
CA VAL A 299 -13.97 20.40 9.80
C VAL A 299 -15.17 21.33 10.08
N GLU A 300 -16.39 20.87 9.82
CA GLU A 300 -17.59 21.63 10.19
C GLU A 300 -17.68 21.87 11.69
N GLU A 301 -17.40 20.85 12.50
CA GLU A 301 -17.36 20.96 13.98
C GLU A 301 -16.25 21.92 14.49
N TYR A 302 -15.16 22.09 13.73
CA TYR A 302 -14.17 23.13 14.00
C TYR A 302 -14.62 24.54 13.60
N GLY A 303 -15.85 24.70 13.12
CA GLY A 303 -16.46 25.98 12.81
C GLY A 303 -15.95 26.63 11.52
N ALA A 304 -15.54 25.83 10.54
CA ALA A 304 -15.18 26.33 9.20
C ALA A 304 -16.38 26.99 8.52
N ARG A 305 -16.17 28.21 7.99
CA ARG A 305 -17.20 29.00 7.31
C ARG A 305 -17.15 28.87 5.80
N ASN A 306 -15.99 28.56 5.25
CA ASN A 306 -15.80 28.41 3.82
C ASN A 306 -16.04 26.95 3.41
N GLU A 307 -16.90 26.75 2.43
CA GLU A 307 -17.17 25.41 1.91
C GLU A 307 -15.90 24.70 1.38
N SER A 308 -14.98 25.47 0.77
CA SER A 308 -13.69 24.93 0.29
C SER A 308 -12.81 24.40 1.44
N SER A 309 -12.98 24.90 2.65
CA SER A 309 -12.21 24.45 3.84
C SER A 309 -12.63 23.07 4.31
N LYS A 310 -13.87 22.67 4.06
CA LYS A 310 -14.43 21.36 4.44
C LYS A 310 -14.06 20.25 3.45
N LYS A 311 -13.51 20.59 2.27
CA LYS A 311 -13.11 19.65 1.24
C LYS A 311 -11.78 19.00 1.61
N MET A 312 -11.74 17.67 1.70
CA MET A 312 -10.48 16.92 1.90
C MET A 312 -9.71 16.86 0.58
N ARG A 313 -8.49 17.41 0.55
CA ARG A 313 -7.59 17.29 -0.60
C ARG A 313 -6.85 15.96 -0.52
N ILE A 314 -7.12 15.05 -1.46
CA ILE A 314 -6.62 13.68 -1.43
C ILE A 314 -5.58 13.44 -2.51
N ASP A 315 -4.36 13.12 -2.08
CA ASP A 315 -3.31 12.53 -2.91
C ASP A 315 -3.29 11.02 -2.70
N THR A 316 -3.07 10.26 -3.76
CA THR A 316 -2.96 8.81 -3.65
C THR A 316 -1.67 8.28 -4.24
N ARG A 317 -1.24 7.15 -3.71
CA ARG A 317 -0.13 6.36 -4.25
C ARG A 317 -0.55 4.89 -4.29
N THR A 318 -0.23 4.18 -5.37
CA THR A 318 -0.42 2.73 -5.42
C THR A 318 0.37 2.07 -4.28
N SER A 319 -0.17 0.99 -3.70
CA SER A 319 0.39 0.33 -2.52
C SER A 319 1.81 -0.18 -2.74
N SER A 320 2.69 -0.03 -1.75
CA SER A 320 3.99 -0.71 -1.71
C SER A 320 3.87 -2.11 -1.08
N TRP A 321 2.88 -2.34 -0.22
CA TRP A 321 2.72 -3.55 0.58
C TRP A 321 2.54 -4.82 -0.27
N ASN A 322 1.82 -4.75 -1.38
CA ASN A 322 1.53 -5.88 -2.27
C ASN A 322 2.48 -6.01 -3.46
N LYS A 323 3.52 -5.18 -3.55
CA LYS A 323 4.52 -5.28 -4.62
C LYS A 323 5.53 -6.37 -4.32
N THR A 324 6.01 -7.02 -5.39
CA THR A 324 6.89 -8.18 -5.33
C THR A 324 8.24 -7.89 -5.97
N VAL A 325 9.29 -8.53 -5.44
CA VAL A 325 10.64 -8.48 -6.00
C VAL A 325 10.76 -9.45 -7.19
N PHE A 326 10.05 -10.57 -7.11
CA PHE A 326 9.95 -11.54 -8.19
C PHE A 326 8.79 -11.21 -9.10
N ASP A 327 8.95 -11.50 -10.39
CA ASP A 327 7.98 -11.24 -11.46
C ASP A 327 7.50 -9.76 -11.48
N PRO A 328 8.44 -8.80 -11.64
CA PRO A 328 8.16 -7.38 -11.46
C PRO A 328 7.14 -6.82 -12.47
N TYR A 329 6.99 -7.45 -13.64
CA TYR A 329 5.97 -7.03 -14.61
C TYR A 329 4.54 -7.21 -14.10
N VAL A 330 4.30 -8.13 -13.17
CA VAL A 330 3.01 -8.28 -12.50
C VAL A 330 2.71 -7.08 -11.60
N ASN A 331 3.74 -6.41 -11.06
CA ASN A 331 3.54 -5.16 -10.32
C ASN A 331 2.91 -4.05 -11.17
N MET A 332 3.19 -4.02 -12.46
CA MET A 332 2.56 -3.08 -13.40
C MET A 332 1.06 -3.35 -13.52
N LEU A 333 0.65 -4.63 -13.61
CA LEU A 333 -0.76 -5.02 -13.65
C LEU A 333 -1.47 -4.63 -12.34
N ARG A 334 -0.86 -4.91 -11.19
CA ARG A 334 -1.37 -4.47 -9.87
C ARG A 334 -1.55 -2.95 -9.83
N GLY A 335 -0.49 -2.21 -10.21
CA GLY A 335 -0.52 -0.74 -10.23
C GLY A 335 -1.59 -0.18 -11.16
N THR A 336 -1.93 -0.86 -12.25
CA THR A 336 -3.01 -0.43 -13.16
C THR A 336 -4.38 -0.50 -12.48
N VAL A 337 -4.68 -1.63 -11.81
CA VAL A 337 -5.96 -1.82 -11.11
C VAL A 337 -6.08 -0.84 -9.92
N GLU A 338 -4.99 -0.65 -9.17
CA GLU A 338 -4.92 0.31 -8.07
C GLU A 338 -5.12 1.75 -8.57
N ALA A 339 -4.47 2.12 -9.68
CA ALA A 339 -4.64 3.44 -10.30
C ALA A 339 -6.09 3.68 -10.77
N MET A 340 -6.75 2.65 -11.30
CA MET A 340 -8.19 2.72 -11.62
C MET A 340 -9.04 2.99 -10.38
N ALA A 341 -8.78 2.27 -9.27
CA ALA A 341 -9.52 2.49 -8.02
C ALA A 341 -9.32 3.91 -7.49
N ALA A 342 -8.08 4.43 -7.53
CA ALA A 342 -7.76 5.81 -7.17
C ALA A 342 -8.53 6.83 -8.02
N ALA A 343 -8.51 6.67 -9.34
CA ALA A 343 -9.20 7.55 -10.27
C ALA A 343 -10.73 7.55 -10.03
N ILE A 344 -11.35 6.37 -9.98
CA ILE A 344 -12.80 6.24 -9.75
C ILE A 344 -13.18 6.74 -8.35
N GLY A 345 -12.33 6.51 -7.34
CA GLY A 345 -12.54 7.00 -5.98
C GLY A 345 -12.37 8.52 -5.82
N GLY A 346 -11.96 9.24 -6.86
CA GLY A 346 -11.87 10.71 -6.87
C GLY A 346 -10.61 11.25 -6.19
N SER A 347 -9.44 10.65 -6.47
CA SER A 347 -8.14 11.22 -6.12
C SER A 347 -7.88 12.52 -6.88
N GLU A 348 -7.29 13.54 -6.24
CA GLU A 348 -6.89 14.79 -6.90
C GLU A 348 -5.51 14.69 -7.55
N SER A 349 -4.66 13.84 -6.99
CA SER A 349 -3.31 13.59 -7.49
C SER A 349 -2.94 12.13 -7.26
N LEU A 350 -2.36 11.49 -8.27
CA LEU A 350 -2.03 10.07 -8.23
C LEU A 350 -0.57 9.84 -8.57
N ASN A 351 0.11 9.05 -7.76
CA ASN A 351 1.41 8.48 -8.05
C ASN A 351 1.31 6.96 -8.21
N VAL A 352 1.67 6.45 -9.38
CA VAL A 352 1.79 5.02 -9.64
C VAL A 352 3.22 4.59 -9.38
N LEU A 353 3.42 3.64 -8.47
CA LEU A 353 4.76 3.11 -8.19
C LEU A 353 5.30 2.36 -9.42
N PRO A 354 6.53 2.64 -9.83
CA PRO A 354 7.22 1.88 -10.88
C PRO A 354 7.35 0.39 -10.51
N LEU A 355 7.36 -0.47 -11.53
CA LEU A 355 7.36 -1.93 -11.37
C LEU A 355 8.58 -2.49 -10.61
N ASP A 356 9.69 -1.77 -10.61
CA ASP A 356 10.97 -2.12 -10.01
C ASP A 356 11.25 -1.41 -8.66
N SER A 357 10.31 -0.60 -8.20
CA SER A 357 10.46 0.24 -6.99
C SER A 357 10.78 -0.52 -5.69
N THR A 358 10.55 -1.85 -5.66
CA THR A 358 10.81 -2.71 -4.50
C THR A 358 12.24 -3.22 -4.41
N PHE A 359 13.02 -3.19 -5.48
CA PHE A 359 14.34 -3.83 -5.50
C PHE A 359 15.43 -3.01 -6.18
N GLU A 360 15.08 -2.00 -7.00
CA GLU A 360 16.09 -1.09 -7.55
C GLU A 360 15.52 0.32 -7.69
N ARG A 361 16.43 1.29 -7.88
CA ARG A 361 16.01 2.66 -8.18
C ARG A 361 15.34 2.70 -9.55
N PRO A 362 14.10 3.21 -9.64
CA PRO A 362 13.36 3.24 -10.90
C PRO A 362 14.13 3.94 -12.02
N GLY A 363 14.22 3.23 -13.15
CA GLY A 363 14.82 3.75 -14.38
C GLY A 363 13.80 4.45 -15.28
N GLU A 364 14.28 4.99 -16.41
CA GLU A 364 13.43 5.69 -17.37
C GLU A 364 12.29 4.83 -17.92
N PHE A 365 12.55 3.54 -18.14
CA PHE A 365 11.55 2.59 -18.63
C PHE A 365 10.41 2.41 -17.60
N SER A 366 10.74 2.11 -16.37
CA SER A 366 9.75 1.82 -15.33
C SER A 366 8.94 3.07 -14.93
N LEU A 367 9.57 4.24 -14.86
CA LEU A 367 8.90 5.52 -14.69
C LEU A 367 7.93 5.82 -15.84
N ARG A 368 8.36 5.55 -17.09
CA ARG A 368 7.50 5.69 -18.26
C ARG A 368 6.28 4.77 -18.19
N MET A 369 6.45 3.50 -17.80
CA MET A 369 5.32 2.56 -17.68
C MET A 369 4.32 3.02 -16.61
N ALA A 370 4.79 3.44 -15.46
CA ALA A 370 3.95 3.96 -14.38
C ALA A 370 3.14 5.19 -14.80
N ARG A 371 3.75 6.13 -15.51
CA ARG A 371 3.08 7.31 -16.06
C ARG A 371 2.10 6.95 -17.18
N ASN A 372 2.50 6.07 -18.11
CA ASN A 372 1.63 5.65 -19.22
C ASN A 372 0.37 4.93 -18.71
N THR A 373 0.44 4.21 -17.60
CA THR A 373 -0.76 3.66 -16.94
C THR A 373 -1.80 4.76 -16.72
N GLN A 374 -1.41 5.88 -16.14
CA GLN A 374 -2.33 6.99 -15.86
C GLN A 374 -2.78 7.71 -17.15
N LEU A 375 -1.89 7.88 -18.12
CA LEU A 375 -2.24 8.48 -19.43
C LEU A 375 -3.28 7.64 -20.18
N ILE A 376 -3.16 6.30 -20.14
CA ILE A 376 -4.17 5.38 -20.71
C ILE A 376 -5.51 5.55 -20.00
N LEU A 377 -5.52 5.54 -18.66
CA LEU A 377 -6.75 5.69 -17.88
C LEU A 377 -7.44 7.04 -18.18
N LYS A 378 -6.66 8.10 -18.40
CA LYS A 378 -7.15 9.45 -18.63
C LYS A 378 -7.59 9.65 -20.10
N HIS A 379 -6.76 9.29 -21.07
CA HIS A 379 -6.97 9.66 -22.48
C HIS A 379 -7.64 8.55 -23.32
N GLU A 380 -7.40 7.28 -23.02
CA GLU A 380 -7.98 6.17 -23.75
C GLU A 380 -9.23 5.62 -23.06
N SER A 381 -9.19 5.46 -21.73
CA SER A 381 -10.33 4.97 -20.94
C SER A 381 -11.28 6.09 -20.49
N CYS A 382 -10.89 7.36 -20.62
CA CYS A 382 -11.72 8.54 -20.34
C CYS A 382 -12.30 8.59 -18.91
N LEU A 383 -11.55 8.08 -17.91
CA LEU A 383 -12.00 8.05 -16.52
C LEU A 383 -12.03 9.44 -15.85
N ASP A 384 -11.40 10.44 -16.49
CA ASP A 384 -11.37 11.82 -16.05
C ASP A 384 -12.68 12.60 -16.31
N ARG A 385 -13.58 12.03 -17.11
CA ARG A 385 -14.75 12.75 -17.60
C ARG A 385 -15.97 12.73 -16.69
N VAL A 386 -16.00 11.83 -15.74
CA VAL A 386 -17.16 11.60 -14.86
C VAL A 386 -16.74 11.68 -13.40
N THR A 387 -17.48 12.47 -12.62
CA THR A 387 -17.32 12.51 -11.17
C THR A 387 -18.08 11.36 -10.55
N ASP A 388 -17.42 10.61 -9.65
CA ASP A 388 -18.01 9.50 -8.88
C ASP A 388 -18.86 8.53 -9.72
N PRO A 389 -18.30 7.85 -10.73
CA PRO A 389 -19.03 6.91 -11.56
C PRO A 389 -19.56 5.70 -10.79
N SER A 390 -19.06 5.46 -9.59
CA SER A 390 -19.49 4.39 -8.68
C SER A 390 -20.73 4.77 -7.84
N GLY A 391 -21.09 6.05 -7.80
CA GLY A 391 -22.24 6.55 -7.07
C GLY A 391 -23.58 5.96 -7.56
N GLY A 392 -24.42 5.54 -6.62
CA GLY A 392 -25.67 4.84 -6.88
C GLY A 392 -25.56 3.32 -7.00
N SER A 393 -24.35 2.76 -6.98
CA SER A 393 -24.15 1.31 -6.83
C SER A 393 -24.51 0.88 -5.41
N TYR A 394 -25.49 0.02 -5.24
CA TYR A 394 -25.90 -0.51 -3.92
C TYR A 394 -24.71 -1.04 -3.13
N TYR A 395 -23.83 -1.76 -3.81
CA TYR A 395 -22.64 -2.34 -3.23
C TYR A 395 -21.64 -1.26 -2.73
N ILE A 396 -21.32 -0.27 -3.56
CA ILE A 396 -20.38 0.79 -3.20
C ILE A 396 -20.93 1.71 -2.11
N GLU A 397 -22.21 2.05 -2.17
CA GLU A 397 -22.83 2.89 -1.15
C GLU A 397 -22.78 2.20 0.23
N ARG A 398 -23.15 0.90 0.29
CA ARG A 398 -23.07 0.12 1.53
C ARG A 398 -21.64 -0.08 2.02
N LEU A 399 -20.67 -0.31 1.12
CA LEU A 399 -19.26 -0.37 1.51
C LEU A 399 -18.77 0.97 2.07
N THR A 400 -19.17 2.09 1.45
CA THR A 400 -18.80 3.43 1.93
C THR A 400 -19.34 3.68 3.33
N ASP A 401 -20.60 3.35 3.58
CA ASP A 401 -21.29 3.45 4.87
C ASP A 401 -20.58 2.57 5.94
N SER A 402 -20.41 1.28 5.67
CA SER A 402 -19.81 0.32 6.60
C SER A 402 -18.37 0.70 6.95
N LEU A 403 -17.61 1.18 5.98
CA LEU A 403 -16.22 1.60 6.18
C LEU A 403 -16.15 2.93 6.95
N ALA A 404 -17.06 3.87 6.68
CA ALA A 404 -17.16 5.11 7.42
C ALA A 404 -17.49 4.85 8.89
N ASP A 405 -18.49 3.99 9.17
CA ASP A 405 -18.88 3.62 10.53
C ASP A 405 -17.73 2.92 11.30
N SER A 406 -17.09 1.95 10.66
CA SER A 406 -15.98 1.22 11.30
C SER A 406 -14.78 2.14 11.57
N ALA A 407 -14.41 2.99 10.62
CA ALA A 407 -13.33 3.96 10.79
C ALA A 407 -13.67 5.01 11.84
N TRP A 408 -14.93 5.49 11.88
CA TRP A 408 -15.39 6.43 12.87
C TRP A 408 -15.38 5.83 14.29
N GLY A 409 -15.75 4.54 14.42
CA GLY A 409 -15.66 3.79 15.67
C GLY A 409 -14.22 3.74 16.21
N LEU A 410 -13.27 3.39 15.35
CA LEU A 410 -11.84 3.31 15.70
C LEU A 410 -11.26 4.72 15.97
N PHE A 411 -11.62 5.73 15.17
CA PHE A 411 -11.25 7.13 15.39
C PHE A 411 -11.69 7.61 16.79
N LYS A 412 -12.96 7.37 17.16
CA LYS A 412 -13.45 7.73 18.50
C LYS A 412 -12.69 7.03 19.63
N ALA A 413 -12.25 5.80 19.42
CA ALA A 413 -11.43 5.10 20.42
C ALA A 413 -10.06 5.78 20.60
N VAL A 414 -9.43 6.24 19.51
CA VAL A 414 -8.18 7.01 19.54
C VAL A 414 -8.38 8.36 20.25
N GLU A 415 -9.44 9.10 19.91
CA GLU A 415 -9.75 10.38 20.54
C GLU A 415 -10.05 10.24 22.05
N GLY A 416 -10.73 9.14 22.44
CA GLY A 416 -10.97 8.80 23.84
C GLY A 416 -9.70 8.54 24.66
N MET A 417 -8.57 8.27 24.01
CA MET A 417 -7.25 8.14 24.66
C MET A 417 -6.49 9.47 24.75
N GLY A 418 -7.00 10.54 24.17
CA GLY A 418 -6.35 11.85 24.12
C GLY A 418 -5.68 12.18 22.81
N GLY A 419 -6.10 11.53 21.71
CA GLY A 419 -5.64 11.73 20.34
C GLY A 419 -4.58 10.74 19.88
N LEU A 420 -4.12 10.90 18.63
CA LEU A 420 -3.22 9.96 17.98
C LEU A 420 -1.86 9.85 18.68
N ALA A 421 -1.29 10.98 19.12
CA ALA A 421 0.01 10.97 19.78
C ALA A 421 -0.01 10.11 21.06
N GLU A 422 -1.07 10.21 21.86
CA GLU A 422 -1.24 9.38 23.07
C GLU A 422 -1.54 7.92 22.74
N ALA A 423 -2.34 7.64 21.70
CA ALA A 423 -2.59 6.28 21.23
C ALA A 423 -1.31 5.60 20.71
N LEU A 424 -0.40 6.35 20.08
CA LEU A 424 0.94 5.87 19.72
C LEU A 424 1.82 5.61 20.93
N LYS A 425 1.78 6.49 21.96
CA LYS A 425 2.56 6.32 23.20
C LYS A 425 2.13 5.09 23.98
N THR A 426 0.84 4.81 24.05
CA THR A 426 0.30 3.62 24.73
C THR A 426 0.51 2.32 23.97
N GLY A 427 0.89 2.38 22.68
CA GLY A 427 1.05 1.21 21.83
C GLY A 427 -0.25 0.75 21.14
N PHE A 428 -1.37 1.42 21.36
CA PHE A 428 -2.68 1.02 20.83
C PHE A 428 -2.68 0.93 19.30
N VAL A 429 -2.12 1.92 18.61
CA VAL A 429 -2.04 1.92 17.13
C VAL A 429 -1.19 0.76 16.64
N GLN A 430 -0.06 0.51 17.29
CA GLN A 430 0.85 -0.58 16.96
C GLN A 430 0.17 -1.94 17.12
N ASP A 431 -0.57 -2.15 18.20
CA ASP A 431 -1.25 -3.41 18.51
C ASP A 431 -2.40 -3.68 17.52
N GLN A 432 -3.19 -2.66 17.15
CA GLN A 432 -4.24 -2.80 16.13
C GLN A 432 -3.64 -3.24 14.79
N ILE A 433 -2.63 -2.52 14.31
CA ILE A 433 -1.97 -2.83 13.04
C ILE A 433 -1.31 -4.21 13.09
N LEU A 434 -0.66 -4.58 14.20
CA LEU A 434 -0.02 -5.88 14.37
C LEU A 434 -1.03 -7.03 14.31
N LYS A 435 -2.22 -6.84 14.89
CA LYS A 435 -3.30 -7.83 14.81
C LYS A 435 -3.70 -8.07 13.34
N THR A 436 -4.02 -7.03 12.59
CA THR A 436 -4.40 -7.12 11.17
C THR A 436 -3.26 -7.70 10.34
N ARG A 437 -2.02 -7.29 10.59
CA ARG A 437 -0.83 -7.84 9.94
C ARG A 437 -0.72 -9.35 10.14
N ASN A 438 -0.85 -9.84 11.39
CA ASN A 438 -0.75 -11.25 11.70
C ASN A 438 -1.85 -12.08 11.01
N GLU A 439 -3.08 -11.55 10.90
CA GLU A 439 -4.16 -12.18 10.16
C GLU A 439 -3.83 -12.28 8.66
N ARG A 440 -3.35 -11.19 8.04
CA ARG A 440 -2.90 -11.17 6.63
C ARG A 440 -1.76 -12.14 6.37
N ASP A 441 -0.75 -12.15 7.23
CA ASP A 441 0.42 -13.03 7.10
C ASP A 441 0.02 -14.50 7.23
N SER A 442 -0.90 -14.83 8.14
CA SER A 442 -1.49 -16.16 8.28
C SER A 442 -2.27 -16.59 7.04
N ASP A 443 -3.08 -15.69 6.48
CA ASP A 443 -3.87 -15.96 5.28
C ASP A 443 -2.98 -16.15 4.04
N ILE A 444 -1.88 -15.37 3.92
CA ILE A 444 -0.87 -15.55 2.86
C ILE A 444 -0.13 -16.87 3.06
N ALA A 445 0.32 -17.17 4.29
CA ALA A 445 1.06 -18.39 4.60
C ALA A 445 0.25 -19.67 4.36
N SER A 446 -1.08 -19.61 4.55
CA SER A 446 -2.00 -20.71 4.29
C SER A 446 -2.55 -20.76 2.87
N GLY A 447 -2.25 -19.76 2.02
CA GLY A 447 -2.79 -19.66 0.66
C GLY A 447 -4.26 -19.26 0.60
N LYS A 448 -4.87 -18.82 1.70
CA LYS A 448 -6.23 -18.28 1.74
C LYS A 448 -6.26 -16.91 1.05
N SER A 449 -5.21 -16.10 1.25
CA SER A 449 -4.93 -14.88 0.48
C SER A 449 -3.82 -15.16 -0.53
N ILE A 450 -4.06 -14.81 -1.80
CA ILE A 450 -3.15 -15.09 -2.91
C ILE A 450 -2.39 -13.82 -3.29
N LEU A 451 -1.06 -13.90 -3.24
CA LEU A 451 -0.16 -12.98 -3.90
C LEU A 451 0.44 -13.69 -5.13
N LEU A 452 -0.04 -13.32 -6.29
CA LEU A 452 0.34 -13.95 -7.56
C LEU A 452 1.86 -13.90 -7.78
N GLY A 453 2.44 -15.03 -8.18
CA GLY A 453 3.89 -15.15 -8.35
C GLY A 453 4.69 -15.33 -7.06
N THR A 454 4.04 -15.22 -5.89
CA THR A 454 4.66 -15.30 -4.56
C THR A 454 4.30 -16.61 -3.85
N ASN A 455 3.08 -16.71 -3.32
CA ASN A 455 2.60 -17.91 -2.65
C ASN A 455 1.76 -18.82 -3.55
N GLN A 456 1.44 -18.36 -4.76
CA GLN A 456 0.84 -19.16 -5.84
C GLN A 456 1.33 -18.70 -7.22
N TYR A 457 1.30 -19.62 -8.17
CA TYR A 457 1.69 -19.41 -9.58
C TYR A 457 3.09 -18.80 -9.74
N PRO A 458 4.14 -19.33 -9.07
CA PRO A 458 5.49 -18.82 -9.21
C PRO A 458 5.99 -19.03 -10.64
N ASN A 459 6.80 -18.08 -11.14
CA ASN A 459 7.49 -18.23 -12.40
C ASN A 459 8.76 -19.07 -12.23
N PRO A 460 8.80 -20.34 -12.68
CA PRO A 460 9.95 -21.23 -12.44
C PRO A 460 11.19 -20.85 -13.25
N GLY A 461 11.02 -20.10 -14.35
CA GLY A 461 12.13 -19.66 -15.21
C GLY A 461 12.81 -18.38 -14.78
N GLU A 462 12.33 -17.74 -13.72
CA GLU A 462 12.82 -16.44 -13.30
C GLU A 462 14.18 -16.53 -12.61
N LYS A 463 15.08 -15.59 -12.96
CA LYS A 463 16.44 -15.54 -12.40
C LYS A 463 16.53 -14.74 -11.10
N GLY A 464 15.43 -14.12 -10.68
CA GLY A 464 15.43 -13.16 -9.57
C GLY A 464 16.15 -11.84 -9.88
N PRO A 465 16.04 -10.85 -9.01
CA PRO A 465 16.72 -9.56 -9.19
C PRO A 465 18.24 -9.73 -9.07
N LYS A 466 18.98 -8.99 -9.87
CA LYS A 466 20.47 -9.00 -9.81
C LYS A 466 20.98 -8.43 -8.50
N LYS A 467 20.28 -7.46 -7.93
CA LYS A 467 20.58 -6.79 -6.67
C LYS A 467 19.26 -6.30 -6.08
N ILE A 468 19.11 -6.41 -4.77
CA ILE A 468 18.05 -5.72 -4.05
C ILE A 468 18.68 -4.46 -3.48
N ASP A 469 18.52 -3.33 -4.18
CA ASP A 469 19.07 -2.03 -3.82
C ASP A 469 17.95 -0.98 -3.92
N GLY A 470 16.90 -1.21 -3.13
CA GLY A 470 15.78 -0.27 -3.01
C GLY A 470 16.12 0.97 -2.17
N GLY A 471 17.38 1.09 -1.73
CA GLY A 471 17.83 2.16 -0.84
C GLY A 471 17.75 3.53 -1.50
N VAL A 472 17.00 4.44 -0.86
CA VAL A 472 17.06 5.86 -1.18
C VAL A 472 18.46 6.36 -0.87
N SER A 473 19.07 7.12 -1.80
CA SER A 473 20.40 7.67 -1.59
C SER A 473 20.41 8.60 -0.38
N GLU A 474 21.26 8.30 0.60
CA GLU A 474 21.46 9.16 1.75
C GLU A 474 22.76 9.94 1.66
N LYS A 475 22.74 11.21 2.02
CA LYS A 475 23.91 12.07 2.12
C LYS A 475 23.94 12.81 3.45
N PRO A 476 25.13 13.09 4.00
CA PRO A 476 25.24 13.92 5.20
C PRO A 476 24.68 15.33 4.93
N LEU A 477 23.98 15.89 5.89
CA LEU A 477 23.64 17.30 5.90
C LEU A 477 24.92 18.11 6.08
N ARG A 478 25.12 19.11 5.22
CA ARG A 478 26.25 20.04 5.34
C ARG A 478 25.88 21.16 6.29
N ILE A 479 26.82 21.53 7.15
CA ILE A 479 26.73 22.64 8.10
C ILE A 479 27.85 23.61 7.73
N SER A 480 27.55 24.91 7.68
CA SER A 480 28.58 25.93 7.34
C SER A 480 29.58 26.19 8.46
N GLY A 481 29.29 25.72 9.66
CA GLY A 481 30.06 25.98 10.87
C GLY A 481 29.75 27.32 11.54
N GLU A 482 28.84 28.11 10.98
CA GLU A 482 28.25 29.27 11.66
C GLU A 482 27.17 28.79 12.66
N THR A 483 27.01 29.52 13.76
CA THR A 483 26.02 29.17 14.83
C THR A 483 24.63 29.05 14.21
N ALA A 484 24.00 27.91 14.37
CA ALA A 484 22.65 27.65 13.86
C ALA A 484 21.69 28.78 14.23
N HIS A 485 20.94 29.27 13.26
CA HIS A 485 19.92 30.29 13.51
C HIS A 485 18.80 29.67 14.40
N ARG A 486 18.77 30.10 15.65
CA ARG A 486 17.75 29.69 16.63
C ARG A 486 16.58 30.67 16.61
N ALA A 487 15.96 30.90 15.44
CA ALA A 487 14.72 31.64 15.42
C ALA A 487 13.67 30.89 16.28
N ASN A 488 12.92 31.66 17.05
CA ASN A 488 11.83 31.10 17.86
C ASN A 488 10.68 30.71 16.92
N ALA A 489 10.47 29.41 16.72
CA ALA A 489 9.44 28.88 15.83
C ALA A 489 8.02 29.35 16.19
N GLY A 490 7.77 29.70 17.46
CA GLY A 490 6.48 30.18 17.94
C GLY A 490 6.18 31.67 17.62
N THR A 491 7.05 32.39 16.90
CA THR A 491 6.78 33.79 16.54
C THR A 491 6.10 33.91 15.17
N ALA A 492 5.23 34.91 15.03
CA ALA A 492 4.56 35.19 13.75
C ALA A 492 5.54 35.53 12.60
N ASP A 493 6.74 36.00 12.94
CA ASP A 493 7.76 36.42 12.00
C ASP A 493 8.82 35.36 11.70
N PHE A 494 8.71 34.17 12.32
CA PHE A 494 9.68 33.06 12.17
C PHE A 494 10.06 32.79 10.70
N MET A 495 9.08 32.62 9.82
CA MET A 495 9.38 32.35 8.41
C MET A 495 10.05 33.53 7.73
N ALA A 496 9.65 34.77 8.02
CA ALA A 496 10.27 35.96 7.46
C ALA A 496 11.74 36.09 7.92
N GLU A 497 12.00 35.86 9.21
CA GLU A 497 13.35 35.84 9.78
C GLU A 497 14.21 34.74 9.20
N LEU A 498 13.66 33.54 9.04
CA LEU A 498 14.36 32.38 8.46
C LEU A 498 14.76 32.65 7.00
N ILE A 499 13.82 33.15 6.18
CA ILE A 499 14.08 33.52 4.78
C ILE A 499 15.18 34.60 4.71
N ALA A 500 15.07 35.64 5.53
CA ALA A 500 16.05 36.74 5.56
C ALA A 500 17.44 36.24 6.02
N TYR A 501 17.50 35.32 6.97
CA TYR A 501 18.74 34.70 7.43
C TYR A 501 19.40 33.88 6.30
N MET A 502 18.64 32.96 5.67
CA MET A 502 19.15 32.11 4.60
C MET A 502 19.58 32.90 3.37
N THR A 503 18.89 34.02 3.06
CA THR A 503 19.25 34.91 1.97
C THR A 503 20.59 35.62 2.23
N ARG A 504 20.75 36.25 3.42
CA ARG A 504 21.92 37.05 3.78
C ARG A 504 23.19 36.20 3.94
N LYS A 505 23.06 35.05 4.58
CA LYS A 505 24.20 34.22 4.95
C LYS A 505 24.52 33.16 3.89
N LYS A 506 23.69 32.99 2.85
CA LYS A 506 23.76 31.86 1.90
C LYS A 506 23.85 30.53 2.65
N SER A 507 23.10 30.43 3.75
CA SER A 507 23.14 29.33 4.69
C SER A 507 22.72 28.01 4.07
N LEU A 508 23.22 26.92 4.61
CA LEU A 508 22.83 25.56 4.22
C LEU A 508 21.59 25.13 4.99
N LEU A 509 20.86 24.13 4.48
CA LEU A 509 19.71 23.54 5.15
C LEU A 509 20.11 22.99 6.55
N GLY A 510 21.32 22.41 6.68
CA GLY A 510 21.83 21.92 7.95
C GLY A 510 22.06 23.00 9.02
N ASP A 511 22.24 24.29 8.63
CA ASP A 511 22.43 25.39 9.58
C ASP A 511 21.15 25.80 10.29
N VAL A 512 19.99 25.44 9.74
CA VAL A 512 18.65 25.79 10.28
C VAL A 512 17.97 24.61 10.95
N LEU A 513 18.45 23.39 10.70
CA LEU A 513 18.02 22.18 11.38
C LEU A 513 18.78 22.02 12.72
N PRO A 514 18.18 21.39 13.74
CA PRO A 514 18.86 21.12 15.00
C PRO A 514 20.10 20.23 14.76
N GLU A 515 21.27 20.70 15.23
CA GLU A 515 22.56 20.03 15.06
C GLU A 515 22.62 18.68 15.78
N LYS A 516 21.88 18.52 16.84
CA LYS A 516 21.72 17.27 17.59
C LYS A 516 20.24 16.98 17.78
N ALA A 517 19.88 15.72 17.66
CA ALA A 517 18.57 15.27 18.12
C ALA A 517 18.33 15.80 19.54
N VAL A 518 17.27 16.55 19.73
CA VAL A 518 16.83 16.94 21.07
C VAL A 518 16.59 15.63 21.83
N ARG A 519 17.08 15.55 23.08
CA ARG A 519 16.78 14.36 23.88
C ARG A 519 15.27 14.16 23.89
N PRO A 520 14.78 13.02 23.38
CA PRO A 520 13.34 12.85 23.23
C PRO A 520 12.66 12.87 24.61
N GLU A 521 11.54 13.56 24.71
CA GLU A 521 10.69 13.58 25.90
C GLU A 521 10.16 12.19 26.20
N PHE A 522 9.90 11.41 25.16
CA PHE A 522 9.46 10.01 25.23
C PHE A 522 9.88 9.28 23.95
N VAL A 523 9.87 7.95 24.00
CA VAL A 523 10.14 7.08 22.87
C VAL A 523 9.03 6.03 22.77
N ILE A 524 8.52 5.81 21.56
CA ILE A 524 7.52 4.77 21.28
C ILE A 524 8.16 3.62 20.49
N THR A 525 7.49 2.48 20.45
CA THR A 525 7.83 1.41 19.50
C THR A 525 7.45 1.85 18.08
N PRO A 526 8.42 1.97 17.15
CA PRO A 526 8.13 2.42 15.79
C PRO A 526 7.28 1.40 15.01
N LEU A 527 6.41 1.91 14.16
CA LEU A 527 5.80 1.11 13.10
C LEU A 527 6.87 0.68 12.10
N ARG A 528 6.75 -0.54 11.59
CA ARG A 528 7.70 -1.11 10.61
C ARG A 528 6.97 -1.42 9.31
N PRO A 529 7.14 -0.60 8.27
CA PRO A 529 6.68 -0.94 6.93
C PRO A 529 7.31 -2.25 6.46
N TYR A 530 6.51 -3.06 5.78
CA TYR A 530 6.93 -4.35 5.20
C TYR A 530 6.06 -4.69 3.98
N ARG A 531 6.41 -5.75 3.25
CA ARG A 531 5.64 -6.25 2.13
C ARG A 531 5.12 -7.67 2.40
N GLY A 532 3.87 -7.92 2.10
CA GLY A 532 3.27 -9.25 2.31
C GLY A 532 3.97 -10.38 1.56
N ALA A 533 4.77 -10.07 0.54
CA ALA A 533 5.56 -11.04 -0.22
C ALA A 533 6.87 -11.45 0.47
N GLU A 534 7.42 -10.64 1.37
CA GLU A 534 8.77 -10.81 1.94
C GLU A 534 9.06 -12.22 2.46
N PRO A 535 8.18 -12.88 3.25
CA PRO A 535 8.49 -14.19 3.79
C PRO A 535 8.71 -15.28 2.73
N PHE A 536 7.97 -15.22 1.60
CA PHE A 536 8.17 -16.15 0.48
C PHE A 536 9.34 -15.75 -0.42
N GLU A 537 9.59 -14.46 -0.57
CA GLU A 537 10.74 -13.95 -1.31
C GLU A 537 12.06 -14.35 -0.64
N GLU A 538 12.13 -14.33 0.68
CA GLU A 538 13.27 -14.83 1.45
C GLU A 538 13.57 -16.30 1.16
N LEU A 539 12.54 -17.15 1.06
CA LEU A 539 12.73 -18.55 0.67
C LEU A 539 13.33 -18.67 -0.74
N ARG A 540 12.82 -17.91 -1.70
CA ARG A 540 13.33 -17.93 -3.08
C ARG A 540 14.74 -17.37 -3.18
N LEU A 541 15.03 -16.30 -2.45
CA LEU A 541 16.39 -15.70 -2.39
C LEU A 541 17.39 -16.66 -1.76
N ALA A 542 17.02 -17.35 -0.68
CA ALA A 542 17.85 -18.39 -0.07
C ALA A 542 18.17 -19.52 -1.06
N ALA A 543 17.15 -20.00 -1.80
CA ALA A 543 17.36 -21.02 -2.83
C ALA A 543 18.26 -20.55 -3.98
N LEU A 544 18.14 -19.29 -4.42
CA LEU A 544 19.01 -18.71 -5.44
C LEU A 544 20.45 -18.55 -4.95
N LYS A 545 20.65 -18.12 -3.70
CA LYS A 545 21.96 -18.02 -3.06
C LYS A 545 22.61 -19.39 -2.97
N PHE A 546 21.90 -20.39 -2.46
CA PHE A 546 22.37 -21.76 -2.37
C PHE A 546 22.77 -22.32 -3.74
N ARG A 547 21.93 -22.12 -4.75
CA ARG A 547 22.26 -22.51 -6.13
C ARG A 547 23.56 -21.90 -6.64
N LYS A 548 23.79 -20.63 -6.32
CA LYS A 548 25.01 -19.91 -6.72
C LYS A 548 26.27 -20.47 -6.01
N GLU A 549 26.13 -20.84 -4.73
CA GLU A 549 27.24 -21.33 -3.90
C GLU A 549 27.52 -22.82 -4.11
N ALA A 550 26.49 -23.65 -4.15
CA ALA A 550 26.61 -25.10 -4.25
C ALA A 550 26.58 -25.64 -5.69
N GLY A 551 26.24 -24.82 -6.67
CA GLY A 551 26.12 -25.22 -8.09
C GLY A 551 24.91 -26.10 -8.41
N VAL A 552 24.10 -26.45 -7.41
CA VAL A 552 22.92 -27.33 -7.55
C VAL A 552 21.68 -26.66 -6.98
N THR A 553 20.52 -26.99 -7.53
CA THR A 553 19.23 -26.60 -6.99
C THR A 553 18.56 -27.83 -6.43
N PRO A 554 18.20 -27.87 -5.13
CA PRO A 554 17.44 -28.98 -4.57
C PRO A 554 16.17 -29.23 -5.36
N ALA A 555 15.91 -30.51 -5.65
CA ALA A 555 14.83 -30.93 -6.53
C ALA A 555 13.75 -31.67 -5.72
N VAL A 556 12.51 -31.44 -6.11
CA VAL A 556 11.34 -32.17 -5.67
C VAL A 556 10.86 -33.03 -6.84
N PHE A 557 10.77 -34.33 -6.61
CA PHE A 557 10.25 -35.27 -7.60
C PHE A 557 8.76 -35.49 -7.35
N LEU A 558 7.94 -35.21 -8.35
CA LEU A 558 6.51 -35.54 -8.30
C LEU A 558 6.30 -36.96 -8.79
N LEU A 559 5.59 -37.76 -8.02
CA LEU A 559 5.26 -39.15 -8.33
C LEU A 559 3.72 -39.29 -8.54
N PRO A 560 3.22 -38.89 -9.74
CA PRO A 560 1.81 -39.03 -10.08
C PRO A 560 1.51 -40.47 -10.48
N VAL A 561 0.61 -41.12 -9.70
CA VAL A 561 0.21 -42.51 -9.87
C VAL A 561 -1.28 -42.70 -9.56
N GLY A 562 -1.95 -43.66 -10.15
CA GLY A 562 -3.39 -43.91 -9.97
C GLY A 562 -4.26 -43.08 -10.92
N ASN A 563 -5.44 -42.64 -10.44
CA ASN A 563 -6.45 -41.96 -11.24
C ASN A 563 -5.88 -40.74 -12.00
N PRO A 564 -5.94 -40.67 -13.36
CA PRO A 564 -5.29 -39.65 -14.14
C PRO A 564 -5.72 -38.21 -13.83
N SER A 565 -7.01 -37.97 -13.61
CA SER A 565 -7.52 -36.63 -13.31
C SER A 565 -7.01 -36.13 -11.95
N MET A 566 -7.08 -36.98 -10.93
CA MET A 566 -6.67 -36.61 -9.58
C MET A 566 -5.15 -36.51 -9.45
N ARG A 567 -4.39 -37.46 -10.01
CA ARG A 567 -2.91 -37.40 -9.96
C ARG A 567 -2.35 -36.14 -10.60
N ASN A 568 -2.92 -35.72 -11.74
CA ASN A 568 -2.48 -34.50 -12.43
C ASN A 568 -2.81 -33.23 -11.64
N ALA A 569 -4.02 -33.13 -11.08
CA ALA A 569 -4.39 -32.00 -10.22
C ALA A 569 -3.48 -31.89 -8.97
N ARG A 570 -3.15 -33.04 -8.37
CA ARG A 570 -2.24 -33.09 -7.20
C ARG A 570 -0.80 -32.78 -7.57
N ALA A 571 -0.32 -33.23 -8.72
CA ALA A 571 1.01 -32.87 -9.23
C ALA A 571 1.12 -31.38 -9.52
N ALA A 572 0.14 -30.78 -10.18
CA ALA A 572 0.10 -29.33 -10.43
C ALA A 572 0.08 -28.53 -9.12
N PHE A 573 -0.70 -28.95 -8.11
CA PHE A 573 -0.68 -28.34 -6.78
C PHE A 573 0.69 -28.41 -6.12
N ALA A 574 1.32 -29.59 -6.12
CA ALA A 574 2.63 -29.81 -5.50
C ALA A 574 3.74 -29.03 -6.23
N ALA A 575 3.68 -28.94 -7.55
CA ALA A 575 4.59 -28.14 -8.37
C ALA A 575 4.53 -26.66 -7.99
N ASN A 576 3.31 -26.13 -7.90
CA ASN A 576 3.06 -24.76 -7.48
C ASN A 576 3.58 -24.51 -6.04
N PHE A 577 3.25 -25.39 -5.12
CA PHE A 577 3.63 -25.30 -3.71
C PHE A 577 5.15 -25.18 -3.52
N PHE A 578 5.91 -26.13 -4.03
CA PHE A 578 7.38 -26.12 -3.88
C PHE A 578 8.07 -25.08 -4.77
N GLY A 579 7.47 -24.73 -5.92
CA GLY A 579 7.94 -23.66 -6.77
C GLY A 579 7.99 -22.31 -6.09
N CYS A 580 7.06 -22.05 -5.14
CA CYS A 580 7.04 -20.81 -4.35
C CYS A 580 8.29 -20.61 -3.48
N ALA A 581 9.02 -21.68 -3.15
CA ALA A 581 10.29 -21.61 -2.41
C ALA A 581 11.54 -21.81 -3.28
N GLY A 582 11.39 -21.81 -4.60
CA GLY A 582 12.52 -21.92 -5.53
C GLY A 582 13.11 -23.33 -5.68
N PHE A 583 12.40 -24.39 -5.27
CA PHE A 583 12.79 -25.75 -5.59
C PHE A 583 12.67 -26.03 -7.09
N ARG A 584 13.56 -26.86 -7.60
CA ARG A 584 13.44 -27.40 -8.96
C ARG A 584 12.40 -28.52 -8.97
N ILE A 585 11.38 -28.41 -9.78
CA ILE A 585 10.35 -29.42 -9.91
C ILE A 585 10.74 -30.42 -10.99
N SER A 586 10.80 -31.72 -10.63
CA SER A 586 10.89 -32.84 -11.56
C SER A 586 9.48 -33.38 -11.79
N ASP A 587 8.78 -32.74 -12.74
CA ASP A 587 7.42 -33.15 -13.11
C ASP A 587 7.42 -34.34 -14.06
N ASN A 588 6.36 -35.14 -14.02
CA ASN A 588 6.21 -36.37 -14.78
C ASN A 588 4.77 -36.51 -15.29
N PRO A 589 4.57 -37.08 -16.48
CA PRO A 589 3.23 -37.25 -17.07
C PRO A 589 2.34 -38.28 -16.33
N GLY A 590 2.92 -39.01 -15.37
CA GLY A 590 2.27 -40.07 -14.61
C GLY A 590 2.87 -41.46 -14.89
N PHE A 591 2.73 -42.32 -13.91
CA PHE A 591 3.24 -43.68 -13.96
C PHE A 591 2.11 -44.69 -13.97
N ASP A 592 2.27 -45.76 -14.78
CA ASP A 592 1.29 -46.86 -14.86
C ASP A 592 1.32 -47.74 -13.61
N SER A 593 2.47 -47.80 -12.93
CA SER A 593 2.62 -48.53 -11.68
C SER A 593 3.42 -47.77 -10.62
N ALA A 594 3.16 -48.07 -9.34
CA ALA A 594 3.96 -47.52 -8.23
C ALA A 594 5.45 -47.88 -8.36
N ARG A 595 5.76 -49.09 -8.86
CA ARG A 595 7.14 -49.59 -9.04
C ARG A 595 7.92 -48.73 -10.07
N ASP A 596 7.27 -48.37 -11.18
CA ASP A 596 7.91 -47.53 -12.22
C ASP A 596 8.16 -46.13 -11.70
N GLY A 597 7.18 -45.57 -10.95
CA GLY A 597 7.33 -44.27 -10.29
C GLY A 597 8.50 -44.24 -9.30
N VAL A 598 8.60 -45.26 -8.42
CA VAL A 598 9.71 -45.42 -7.49
C VAL A 598 11.07 -45.55 -8.18
N LYS A 599 11.15 -46.35 -9.27
CA LYS A 599 12.37 -46.49 -10.06
C LYS A 599 12.81 -45.18 -10.69
N ALA A 600 11.87 -44.39 -11.20
CA ALA A 600 12.14 -43.05 -11.75
C ALA A 600 12.55 -42.07 -10.66
N ALA A 601 11.91 -42.10 -9.50
CA ALA A 601 12.24 -41.27 -8.35
C ALA A 601 13.68 -41.52 -7.87
N LEU A 602 14.08 -42.76 -7.68
CA LEU A 602 15.44 -43.13 -7.29
C LEU A 602 16.49 -42.70 -8.34
N LYS A 603 16.16 -42.85 -9.63
CA LYS A 603 17.03 -42.40 -10.74
C LYS A 603 17.21 -40.89 -10.79
N SER A 604 16.21 -40.11 -10.32
CA SER A 604 16.28 -38.65 -10.31
C SER A 604 17.28 -38.10 -9.32
N GLY A 605 17.63 -38.84 -8.27
CA GLY A 605 18.46 -38.40 -7.16
C GLY A 605 17.79 -37.39 -6.22
N SER A 606 16.50 -37.12 -6.41
CA SER A 606 15.78 -36.18 -5.55
C SER A 606 15.57 -36.73 -4.14
N LYS A 607 15.85 -35.94 -3.11
CA LYS A 607 15.65 -36.30 -1.71
C LYS A 607 14.24 -36.00 -1.17
N ILE A 608 13.43 -35.27 -1.95
CA ILE A 608 12.05 -34.95 -1.65
C ILE A 608 11.17 -35.55 -2.73
N ILE A 609 10.24 -36.43 -2.34
CA ILE A 609 9.32 -37.11 -3.24
C ILE A 609 7.89 -36.82 -2.80
N VAL A 610 7.05 -36.37 -3.71
CA VAL A 610 5.63 -36.09 -3.45
C VAL A 610 4.76 -37.06 -4.20
N ILE A 611 4.07 -37.93 -3.47
CA ILE A 611 3.09 -38.88 -4.03
C ILE A 611 1.83 -38.06 -4.40
N CYS A 612 1.41 -38.18 -5.64
CA CYS A 612 0.26 -37.47 -6.21
C CYS A 612 -0.77 -38.48 -6.69
N SER A 613 -1.88 -38.68 -5.96
CA SER A 613 -2.94 -39.61 -6.28
C SER A 613 -4.30 -39.15 -5.70
N SER A 614 -5.31 -39.99 -5.77
CA SER A 614 -6.61 -39.73 -5.13
C SER A 614 -6.62 -40.12 -3.65
N TYR A 615 -7.54 -39.53 -2.88
CA TYR A 615 -7.69 -39.87 -1.45
C TYR A 615 -7.95 -41.34 -1.18
N ARG A 616 -8.68 -42.01 -2.09
CA ARG A 616 -9.02 -43.41 -1.96
C ARG A 616 -7.85 -44.35 -2.24
N GLU A 617 -6.91 -43.92 -3.03
CA GLU A 617 -5.76 -44.72 -3.47
C GLU A 617 -4.54 -44.59 -2.56
N TYR A 618 -4.42 -43.50 -1.77
CA TYR A 618 -3.27 -43.31 -0.88
C TYR A 618 -3.06 -44.47 0.13
N PRO A 619 -4.10 -45.00 0.82
CA PRO A 619 -3.91 -46.10 1.79
C PRO A 619 -3.32 -47.36 1.16
N GLU A 620 -3.60 -47.62 -0.11
CA GLU A 620 -3.11 -48.80 -0.82
C GLU A 620 -1.72 -48.57 -1.42
N LEU A 621 -1.48 -47.40 -2.03
CA LEU A 621 -0.27 -47.13 -2.78
C LEU A 621 0.89 -46.64 -1.91
N ALA A 622 0.64 -45.77 -0.94
CA ALA A 622 1.69 -45.11 -0.21
C ALA A 622 2.58 -46.02 0.63
N PRO A 623 2.05 -47.02 1.37
CA PRO A 623 2.90 -47.91 2.17
C PRO A 623 3.91 -48.69 1.32
N GLY A 624 3.50 -49.19 0.16
CA GLY A 624 4.38 -49.90 -0.75
C GLY A 624 5.45 -49.00 -1.37
N ILE A 625 5.07 -47.76 -1.72
CA ILE A 625 6.02 -46.76 -2.25
C ILE A 625 7.04 -46.39 -1.17
N CYS A 626 6.60 -46.10 0.07
CA CYS A 626 7.48 -45.78 1.19
C CYS A 626 8.50 -46.90 1.47
N GLY A 627 8.05 -48.17 1.53
CA GLY A 627 8.91 -49.28 1.75
C GLY A 627 10.01 -49.38 0.68
N MET A 628 9.63 -49.34 -0.58
CA MET A 628 10.59 -49.43 -1.71
C MET A 628 11.59 -48.27 -1.76
N LEU A 629 11.17 -47.04 -1.44
CA LEU A 629 12.04 -45.86 -1.44
C LEU A 629 13.03 -45.93 -0.28
N ARG A 630 12.56 -46.20 0.94
CA ARG A 630 13.40 -46.19 2.15
C ARG A 630 14.35 -47.37 2.22
N GLU A 631 14.01 -48.51 1.62
CA GLU A 631 14.93 -49.66 1.46
C GLU A 631 16.22 -49.25 0.68
N LYS A 632 16.09 -48.34 -0.27
CA LYS A 632 17.19 -47.89 -1.12
C LYS A 632 17.88 -46.65 -0.60
N ASP A 633 17.14 -45.74 0.01
CA ASP A 633 17.65 -44.47 0.54
C ASP A 633 16.80 -44.02 1.73
N PRO A 634 17.24 -44.28 3.00
CA PRO A 634 16.50 -43.91 4.20
C PRO A 634 16.37 -42.41 4.43
N ASP A 635 17.16 -41.60 3.77
CA ASP A 635 17.15 -40.11 3.92
C ASP A 635 16.11 -39.43 3.04
N ILE A 636 15.43 -40.16 2.15
CA ILE A 636 14.37 -39.63 1.31
C ILE A 636 13.20 -39.15 2.18
N ARG A 637 12.70 -37.96 1.90
CA ARG A 637 11.49 -37.39 2.50
C ARG A 637 10.30 -37.63 1.58
N ILE A 638 9.25 -38.19 2.12
CA ILE A 638 8.09 -38.64 1.36
C ILE A 638 6.85 -37.89 1.81
N LEU A 639 6.24 -37.15 0.91
CA LEU A 639 5.03 -36.39 1.17
C LEU A 639 3.86 -36.87 0.34
N ILE A 640 2.66 -36.56 0.80
CA ILE A 640 1.41 -36.75 0.06
C ILE A 640 0.82 -35.38 -0.32
N ALA A 641 0.44 -35.19 -1.59
CA ALA A 641 -0.30 -34.04 -2.06
C ALA A 641 -1.81 -34.25 -1.81
N GLY A 642 -2.29 -33.83 -0.65
CA GLY A 642 -3.68 -33.95 -0.22
C GLY A 642 -3.83 -34.09 1.29
N ASN A 643 -5.07 -34.02 1.75
CA ASN A 643 -5.42 -34.35 3.15
C ASN A 643 -6.23 -35.66 3.19
N PRO A 644 -5.62 -36.78 3.53
CA PRO A 644 -6.28 -38.09 3.50
C PRO A 644 -7.23 -38.33 4.71
N GLY A 645 -7.53 -37.30 5.51
CA GLY A 645 -8.52 -37.39 6.59
C GLY A 645 -8.18 -38.45 7.65
N GLU A 646 -9.05 -39.40 7.84
CA GLU A 646 -8.90 -40.49 8.85
C GLU A 646 -7.67 -41.38 8.64
N HIS A 647 -7.09 -41.39 7.45
CA HIS A 647 -5.92 -42.22 7.12
C HIS A 647 -4.58 -41.58 7.50
N ILE A 648 -4.55 -40.36 8.03
CA ILE A 648 -3.31 -39.61 8.32
C ILE A 648 -2.37 -40.43 9.22
N GLU A 649 -2.85 -40.95 10.34
CA GLU A 649 -2.00 -41.64 11.31
C GLU A 649 -1.46 -42.96 10.76
N ALA A 650 -2.26 -43.71 10.02
CA ALA A 650 -1.83 -44.96 9.37
C ALA A 650 -0.76 -44.67 8.28
N LEU A 651 -0.92 -43.59 7.52
CA LEU A 651 0.04 -43.18 6.51
C LEU A 651 1.35 -42.65 7.10
N LYS A 652 1.31 -41.92 8.21
CA LYS A 652 2.52 -41.59 8.97
C LYS A 652 3.25 -42.82 9.47
N ALA A 653 2.53 -43.78 10.05
CA ALA A 653 3.10 -45.05 10.50
C ALA A 653 3.74 -45.86 9.35
N SER A 654 3.25 -45.71 8.12
CA SER A 654 3.84 -46.31 6.92
C SER A 654 5.06 -45.59 6.37
N GLY A 655 5.44 -44.45 6.94
CA GLY A 655 6.66 -43.69 6.58
C GLY A 655 6.44 -42.41 5.79
N ILE A 656 5.23 -41.87 5.77
CA ILE A 656 4.97 -40.53 5.20
C ILE A 656 5.43 -39.46 6.20
N ASP A 657 6.25 -38.51 5.74
CA ASP A 657 6.80 -37.42 6.56
C ASP A 657 5.82 -36.24 6.74
N ASP A 658 5.09 -35.87 5.68
CA ASP A 658 4.18 -34.71 5.69
C ASP A 658 3.05 -34.81 4.65
N PHE A 659 2.03 -33.97 4.85
CA PHE A 659 0.90 -33.80 3.94
C PHE A 659 0.80 -32.34 3.51
N ILE A 660 0.70 -32.07 2.20
CA ILE A 660 0.52 -30.72 1.65
C ILE A 660 -0.86 -30.59 1.00
N HIS A 661 -1.62 -29.60 1.41
CA HIS A 661 -2.97 -29.36 0.93
C HIS A 661 -3.33 -27.87 1.03
N ALA A 662 -4.47 -27.46 0.47
CA ALA A 662 -4.91 -26.07 0.39
C ALA A 662 -5.05 -25.35 1.75
N ARG A 663 -5.09 -26.07 2.89
CA ARG A 663 -5.15 -25.50 4.24
C ARG A 663 -3.83 -25.65 5.00
N SER A 664 -2.78 -26.11 4.35
CA SER A 664 -1.45 -26.22 4.97
C SER A 664 -0.82 -24.84 5.10
N ASN A 665 -0.13 -24.59 6.21
CA ASN A 665 0.76 -23.45 6.30
C ASN A 665 1.98 -23.70 5.38
N ALA A 666 1.91 -23.17 4.16
CA ALA A 666 2.91 -23.38 3.12
C ALA A 666 4.27 -22.83 3.54
N LEU A 667 4.30 -21.63 4.14
CA LEU A 667 5.53 -20.98 4.55
C LEU A 667 6.32 -21.85 5.54
N ARG A 668 5.66 -22.37 6.57
CA ARG A 668 6.28 -23.25 7.59
C ARG A 668 6.81 -24.56 6.99
N ILE A 669 6.02 -25.19 6.12
CA ILE A 669 6.43 -26.44 5.49
C ILE A 669 7.61 -26.22 4.55
N LEU A 670 7.57 -25.16 3.74
CA LEU A 670 8.64 -24.84 2.79
C LEU A 670 9.95 -24.49 3.51
N ARG A 671 9.91 -23.74 4.64
CA ARG A 671 11.08 -23.48 5.50
C ARG A 671 11.70 -24.80 5.99
N LYS A 672 10.88 -25.68 6.57
CA LYS A 672 11.31 -27.02 7.03
C LYS A 672 12.06 -27.77 5.93
N TYR A 673 11.52 -27.79 4.71
CA TYR A 673 12.16 -28.53 3.61
C TYR A 673 13.39 -27.83 3.04
N GLN A 674 13.50 -26.51 3.14
CA GLN A 674 14.74 -25.80 2.84
C GLN A 674 15.85 -26.11 3.85
N GLU A 675 15.54 -26.18 5.14
CA GLU A 675 16.47 -26.58 6.19
C GLU A 675 16.96 -28.03 5.99
N LEU A 676 16.03 -28.96 5.77
CA LEU A 676 16.37 -30.37 5.48
C LEU A 676 17.20 -30.55 4.21
N SER A 677 17.08 -29.63 3.25
CA SER A 677 17.87 -29.62 2.01
C SER A 677 19.19 -28.86 2.10
N GLY A 678 19.51 -28.30 3.28
CA GLY A 678 20.73 -27.53 3.49
C GLY A 678 20.75 -26.13 2.84
N ILE A 679 19.57 -25.64 2.37
CA ILE A 679 19.45 -24.28 1.82
C ILE A 679 19.56 -23.23 2.93
N ARG A 680 18.95 -23.50 4.09
CA ARG A 680 18.99 -22.66 5.30
C ARG A 680 19.65 -23.45 6.44
N LYS A 681 20.24 -22.75 7.41
CA LYS A 681 20.73 -23.37 8.64
C LYS A 681 19.55 -23.59 9.59
N GLN A 682 19.60 -24.68 10.37
CA GLN A 682 18.61 -24.92 11.42
C GLN A 682 18.66 -23.79 12.47
N GLY A 683 17.49 -23.21 12.78
CA GLY A 683 17.37 -22.18 13.82
C GLY A 683 17.79 -20.77 13.42
N GLU A 684 18.01 -20.48 12.15
CA GLU A 684 18.02 -19.08 11.66
C GLU A 684 16.57 -18.58 11.72
N GLU A 685 16.19 -17.95 12.85
CA GLU A 685 15.01 -17.08 12.92
C GLU A 685 15.34 -15.76 12.26
N ASP A 686 14.41 -15.25 11.45
CA ASP A 686 14.54 -13.99 10.69
C ASP A 686 14.36 -12.75 11.57
#